data_6ed9d09a7b9e438d5b59bf497588feeb
#
_entry.id   6ed9d09a7b9e438d5b59bf497588feeb
#
_cell.length_a   1.000
_cell.length_b   1.000
_cell.length_c   1.000
_cell.angle_alpha   90.00
_cell.angle_beta   90.00
_cell.angle_gamma   90.00
#
_symmetry.space_group_name_H-M   'P 1'
#
loop_
_entity.id
_entity.type
_entity.pdbx_description
1 polymer ?
#
loop_
_entity_poly.entity_id
_entity_poly.type
_entity_poly.pdbx_seq_one_letter_code
_entity_poly.pdbx_strand_id
1 'polypeptide(L)'
;MKNRYWFMDLKILGCSAWLFLSSNMAFAQSKASPKDSVKTEKEETKKKEGFEPYEKLLKGAETKQGLLKIHRVKDKIYFEIPNEVLGKDLLIVNKISSVPAPINNAGINKGMNYENKIIRFYKDTTNKKVWVKTFDPQITVNSQDNISASVKDNYGESIVEGFEIKTLGKDSTAVIQVNNVFDGNAKSFNNLFDNIGMGGSVRTKDSYIDEVKAFPNNVVVKSYFSTQISEGKTSAEKADLTVGTTTNIVLLPEPMVGRFSDDRVGYFTTPKMYFTDSQQKVEQRELITRWRLEPKAEDEAKYLRGELVEPKKPIVYYIDPATPKQWQQAIIDGVHDWNKAFEKAGFKNVISAKLPDPNDTEFDVDDVRYSVITYAASSMANAMGPSVVDPRTGEILESDIIWWHNVMTLLQSWMRVQTGMIDPQVRENKFPDDKMANAIRFVSSHEVGHTFGLKHNMGASFAFPVESLRSPEFTEKMGGTAPSIMDYARFNYVAQEGDGVKQITPKIGVYDEFAINWGYRWTGKKTPQEELPITQKWIEKHQGDPLYFYGAQQEETVDPRSQAEDLGDNAMKAGEYGIINLKKTLPNLIEWSTKNGENYNEAKSFYNQVINQWYVYNNHVLANIGGIYLNPTVKGDQQSSYIPVPYETQKEALAFIKKHILTLPEWLFLSPLNQKIRPAKNTPKGLVEQSPYNVFREKQAAILYGLMNDNKLLRILEFEFLNHQKVMTVAELFNDLRGFIFSKSIKKQPLNIAERMTQKNYIDALIIDTQRMYEKTEKGIFSPMPMMCDYACSHTHLDKADERNLEFYFDGMKRLSEVGSAKRAELIKVRAIISKAMNKADNDTQSHYQDMMVRLNKALGNN
;
A
#
# COMPACT_ATOMS: atom_id res chain seq x y z
N MET A 1 10.87 -19.04 15.90
CA MET A 1 9.63 -19.22 15.17
C MET A 1 9.77 -18.47 13.86
N LYS A 2 9.79 -19.19 12.75
CA LYS A 2 9.99 -18.62 11.41
C LYS A 2 8.65 -18.20 10.86
N ASN A 3 8.40 -16.89 10.72
CA ASN A 3 7.28 -16.37 9.94
C ASN A 3 7.58 -16.58 8.45
N ARG A 4 6.89 -17.52 7.85
CA ARG A 4 6.83 -17.68 6.39
C ARG A 4 5.49 -17.12 5.93
N TYR A 5 5.55 -16.05 5.14
CA TYR A 5 4.40 -15.58 4.39
C TYR A 5 4.24 -16.39 3.11
N TRP A 6 3.00 -16.75 2.82
CA TRP A 6 2.59 -17.51 1.64
C TRP A 6 2.05 -16.54 0.58
N PHE A 7 2.64 -16.63 -0.60
CA PHE A 7 1.95 -16.20 -1.82
C PHE A 7 1.39 -17.45 -2.50
N MET A 8 0.08 -17.47 -2.74
CA MET A 8 -0.55 -18.46 -3.60
C MET A 8 -0.54 -17.98 -5.04
N ASP A 9 0.16 -18.72 -5.89
CA ASP A 9 0.02 -18.61 -7.35
C ASP A 9 -1.39 -19.04 -7.76
N LEU A 10 -2.19 -18.11 -8.27
CA LEU A 10 -3.38 -18.43 -9.04
C LEU A 10 -2.96 -18.65 -10.51
N LYS A 11 -2.88 -19.91 -10.91
CA LYS A 11 -2.82 -20.27 -12.32
C LYS A 11 -4.21 -20.11 -12.92
N ILE A 12 -4.41 -19.08 -13.72
CA ILE A 12 -5.55 -18.98 -14.63
C ILE A 12 -5.09 -19.52 -15.99
N LEU A 13 -5.70 -20.62 -16.41
CA LEU A 13 -5.55 -21.17 -17.74
C LEU A 13 -6.10 -20.20 -18.79
N GLY A 14 -5.22 -19.69 -19.63
CA GLY A 14 -5.60 -18.99 -20.84
C GLY A 14 -6.00 -20.00 -21.93
N CYS A 15 -7.25 -19.94 -22.34
CA CYS A 15 -7.72 -20.56 -23.57
C CYS A 15 -7.31 -19.74 -24.79
N SER A 16 -6.35 -20.19 -25.56
CA SER A 16 -6.19 -19.81 -26.98
C SER A 16 -6.63 -20.95 -27.86
N ALA A 17 -7.69 -20.68 -28.59
CA ALA A 17 -8.20 -21.56 -29.63
C ALA A 17 -7.24 -21.63 -30.82
N TRP A 18 -6.93 -22.84 -31.30
CA TRP A 18 -6.67 -23.11 -32.71
C TRP A 18 -7.30 -24.43 -33.12
N LEU A 19 -8.15 -24.31 -34.10
CA LEU A 19 -8.75 -25.40 -34.89
C LEU A 19 -7.68 -26.24 -35.60
N PHE A 20 -7.81 -27.56 -35.67
CA PHE A 20 -7.97 -28.36 -36.89
C PHE A 20 -8.07 -29.86 -36.61
N LEU A 21 -9.22 -30.40 -37.01
CA LEU A 21 -9.51 -31.68 -37.72
C LEU A 21 -8.88 -33.01 -37.28
N SER A 22 -9.76 -33.87 -36.96
CA SER A 22 -10.15 -35.14 -37.59
C SER A 22 -10.19 -36.35 -36.65
N SER A 23 -11.41 -36.86 -36.59
CA SER A 23 -11.83 -38.28 -36.61
C SER A 23 -11.12 -39.32 -35.73
N ASN A 24 -11.86 -39.87 -34.73
CA ASN A 24 -12.39 -41.23 -34.88
C ASN A 24 -13.28 -41.60 -33.68
N MET A 25 -14.44 -42.15 -34.03
CA MET A 25 -15.39 -42.78 -33.12
C MET A 25 -14.82 -44.11 -32.56
N ALA A 26 -15.05 -44.34 -31.28
CA ALA A 26 -15.18 -45.71 -30.78
C ALA A 26 -16.29 -45.76 -29.74
N PHE A 27 -17.37 -46.36 -30.09
CA PHE A 27 -18.49 -46.78 -29.25
C PHE A 27 -18.04 -47.89 -28.29
N ALA A 28 -18.35 -47.73 -27.00
CA ALA A 28 -18.43 -48.87 -26.10
C ALA A 28 -19.84 -48.93 -25.49
N GLN A 29 -20.66 -49.80 -25.97
CA GLN A 29 -21.93 -50.22 -25.39
C GLN A 29 -21.63 -51.09 -24.17
N SER A 30 -22.26 -50.83 -23.04
CA SER A 30 -22.51 -51.83 -22.03
C SER A 30 -24.02 -51.95 -21.76
N LYS A 31 -24.47 -53.23 -21.89
CA LYS A 31 -25.83 -53.70 -21.84
C LYS A 31 -26.42 -53.53 -20.42
N ALA A 32 -27.62 -53.01 -20.34
CA ALA A 32 -28.52 -53.22 -19.23
C ALA A 32 -29.64 -54.15 -19.62
N SER A 33 -29.94 -55.11 -18.76
CA SER A 33 -31.13 -55.96 -18.87
C SER A 33 -32.20 -55.48 -17.86
N PRO A 34 -33.48 -55.62 -18.21
CA PRO A 34 -34.56 -55.03 -17.43
C PRO A 34 -35.13 -56.00 -16.40
N LYS A 35 -35.62 -55.45 -15.30
CA LYS A 35 -36.69 -56.10 -14.51
C LYS A 35 -37.75 -55.06 -14.18
N ASP A 36 -38.92 -55.38 -14.69
CA ASP A 36 -40.19 -54.72 -14.43
C ASP A 36 -40.61 -54.71 -12.94
N SER A 37 -41.01 -53.53 -12.51
CA SER A 37 -42.11 -53.43 -11.54
C SER A 37 -42.89 -52.14 -11.78
N VAL A 38 -43.98 -52.26 -12.39
CA VAL A 38 -45.05 -51.24 -12.52
C VAL A 38 -45.54 -50.88 -11.14
N LYS A 39 -45.28 -49.64 -10.69
CA LYS A 39 -46.04 -48.94 -9.68
C LYS A 39 -46.69 -47.75 -10.34
N THR A 40 -47.99 -47.81 -10.40
CA THR A 40 -48.89 -46.74 -10.75
C THR A 40 -48.69 -45.56 -9.80
N GLU A 41 -47.98 -44.55 -10.27
CA GLU A 41 -47.99 -43.25 -9.61
C GLU A 41 -49.24 -42.50 -9.96
N LYS A 42 -50.01 -42.19 -8.92
CA LYS A 42 -51.15 -41.24 -9.01
C LYS A 42 -50.56 -39.91 -9.46
N GLU A 43 -51.07 -39.36 -10.56
CA GLU A 43 -50.95 -37.91 -10.88
C GLU A 43 -51.44 -37.09 -9.68
N GLU A 44 -50.55 -36.63 -8.84
CA GLU A 44 -50.79 -35.51 -7.96
C GLU A 44 -50.86 -34.26 -8.82
N THR A 45 -52.06 -33.77 -9.01
CA THR A 45 -52.33 -32.45 -9.53
C THR A 45 -51.52 -31.45 -8.72
N LYS A 46 -50.41 -30.91 -9.29
CA LYS A 46 -49.71 -29.75 -8.74
C LYS A 46 -50.72 -28.60 -8.63
N LYS A 47 -51.24 -28.38 -7.41
CA LYS A 47 -51.85 -27.15 -7.03
C LYS A 47 -50.89 -26.04 -7.41
N LYS A 48 -51.31 -25.05 -8.21
CA LYS A 48 -50.63 -23.77 -8.35
C LYS A 48 -50.59 -23.17 -6.94
N GLU A 49 -49.51 -23.42 -6.20
CA GLU A 49 -49.31 -22.81 -4.88
C GLU A 49 -49.14 -21.30 -5.10
N GLY A 50 -50.10 -20.53 -4.63
CA GLY A 50 -49.97 -19.10 -4.47
C GLY A 50 -48.83 -18.76 -3.48
N PHE A 51 -48.44 -17.50 -3.36
CA PHE A 51 -47.54 -17.04 -2.31
C PHE A 51 -48.13 -17.34 -0.93
N GLU A 52 -47.27 -17.60 0.08
CA GLU A 52 -47.72 -17.71 1.47
C GLU A 52 -48.39 -16.37 1.88
N PRO A 53 -49.51 -16.38 2.61
CA PRO A 53 -50.16 -15.13 3.05
C PRO A 53 -49.21 -14.28 3.90
N TYR A 54 -49.11 -12.98 3.57
CA TYR A 54 -48.18 -12.01 4.21
C TYR A 54 -48.31 -12.06 5.76
N GLU A 55 -49.52 -11.95 6.28
CA GLU A 55 -49.81 -11.98 7.72
C GLU A 55 -49.41 -13.28 8.40
N LYS A 56 -49.42 -14.39 7.65
CA LYS A 56 -48.99 -15.69 8.19
C LYS A 56 -47.46 -15.80 8.23
N LEU A 57 -46.76 -15.41 7.16
CA LEU A 57 -45.31 -15.46 7.07
C LEU A 57 -44.64 -14.58 8.12
N LEU A 58 -45.17 -13.39 8.32
CA LEU A 58 -44.61 -12.35 9.19
C LEU A 58 -45.29 -12.23 10.54
N LYS A 59 -46.06 -13.25 10.94
CA LYS A 59 -46.71 -13.27 12.26
C LYS A 59 -45.66 -13.15 13.39
N GLY A 60 -45.75 -12.09 14.19
CA GLY A 60 -44.88 -11.82 15.31
C GLY A 60 -43.49 -11.29 14.89
N ALA A 61 -43.38 -10.76 13.66
CA ALA A 61 -42.13 -10.16 13.19
C ALA A 61 -41.82 -8.84 13.93
N GLU A 62 -40.56 -8.67 14.30
CA GLU A 62 -40.00 -7.36 14.57
C GLU A 62 -39.68 -6.71 13.21
N THR A 63 -40.25 -5.52 12.98
CA THR A 63 -40.14 -4.83 11.69
C THR A 63 -39.43 -3.51 11.84
N LYS A 64 -38.37 -3.29 11.03
CA LYS A 64 -37.64 -2.02 10.89
C LYS A 64 -37.82 -1.45 9.50
N GLN A 65 -38.06 -0.13 9.41
CA GLN A 65 -38.30 0.59 8.14
C GLN A 65 -37.09 1.45 7.77
N GLY A 66 -36.70 1.42 6.50
CA GLY A 66 -35.59 2.19 5.93
C GLY A 66 -35.55 2.02 4.43
N LEU A 67 -34.33 1.98 3.85
CA LEU A 67 -34.11 1.68 2.43
C LEU A 67 -34.83 0.40 2.00
N LEU A 68 -34.76 -0.61 2.82
CA LEU A 68 -35.56 -1.83 2.74
C LEU A 68 -36.37 -1.94 4.02
N LYS A 69 -37.53 -2.59 3.94
CA LYS A 69 -38.29 -2.98 5.12
C LYS A 69 -37.78 -4.35 5.58
N ILE A 70 -37.34 -4.45 6.81
CA ILE A 70 -36.73 -5.65 7.35
C ILE A 70 -37.65 -6.27 8.38
N HIS A 71 -37.89 -7.57 8.23
CA HIS A 71 -38.70 -8.34 9.18
C HIS A 71 -37.86 -9.44 9.78
N ARG A 72 -37.79 -9.50 11.10
CA ARG A 72 -37.13 -10.57 11.85
C ARG A 72 -38.22 -11.44 12.51
N VAL A 73 -38.29 -12.69 12.08
CA VAL A 73 -39.15 -13.71 12.68
C VAL A 73 -38.28 -14.80 13.29
N LYS A 74 -38.03 -14.73 14.58
CA LYS A 74 -37.06 -15.60 15.30
C LYS A 74 -35.64 -15.43 14.67
N ASP A 75 -35.13 -16.53 14.10
CA ASP A 75 -33.83 -16.62 13.42
C ASP A 75 -33.86 -16.23 11.93
N LYS A 76 -35.07 -15.99 11.38
CA LYS A 76 -35.24 -15.67 9.95
C LYS A 76 -35.29 -14.17 9.71
N ILE A 77 -34.52 -13.72 8.74
CA ILE A 77 -34.46 -12.35 8.27
C ILE A 77 -35.11 -12.29 6.89
N TYR A 78 -36.10 -11.39 6.75
CA TYR A 78 -36.78 -11.13 5.48
C TYR A 78 -36.59 -9.68 5.07
N PHE A 79 -36.24 -9.47 3.79
CA PHE A 79 -36.22 -8.16 3.17
C PHE A 79 -37.47 -8.01 2.34
N GLU A 80 -38.28 -6.99 2.62
CA GLU A 80 -39.33 -6.50 1.75
C GLU A 80 -38.75 -5.33 0.93
N ILE A 81 -38.67 -5.53 -0.39
CA ILE A 81 -37.96 -4.61 -1.30
C ILE A 81 -39.00 -3.63 -1.88
N PRO A 82 -38.92 -2.32 -1.57
CA PRO A 82 -39.73 -1.29 -2.19
C PRO A 82 -39.53 -1.26 -3.71
N ASN A 83 -40.62 -1.02 -4.46
CA ASN A 83 -40.54 -1.02 -5.93
C ASN A 83 -39.61 0.08 -6.48
N GLU A 84 -39.45 1.20 -5.78
CA GLU A 84 -38.52 2.28 -6.10
C GLU A 84 -37.02 1.91 -5.95
N VAL A 85 -36.71 0.86 -5.21
CA VAL A 85 -35.33 0.35 -5.06
C VAL A 85 -34.98 -0.63 -6.18
N LEU A 86 -35.95 -1.22 -6.85
CA LEU A 86 -35.72 -2.13 -7.97
C LEU A 86 -34.97 -1.41 -9.11
N GLY A 87 -33.89 -2.03 -9.59
CA GLY A 87 -33.02 -1.48 -10.65
C GLY A 87 -32.10 -0.33 -10.22
N LYS A 88 -32.15 0.10 -8.94
CA LYS A 88 -31.21 1.11 -8.43
C LYS A 88 -29.85 0.49 -8.08
N ASP A 89 -28.81 1.30 -8.19
CA ASP A 89 -27.45 0.92 -7.81
C ASP A 89 -27.31 0.93 -6.28
N LEU A 90 -26.95 -0.22 -5.74
CA LEU A 90 -26.69 -0.43 -4.33
C LEU A 90 -25.23 -0.87 -4.19
N LEU A 91 -24.52 -0.31 -3.22
CA LEU A 91 -23.15 -0.72 -2.90
C LEU A 91 -23.18 -1.60 -1.65
N ILE A 92 -22.70 -2.83 -1.77
CA ILE A 92 -22.35 -3.67 -0.62
C ILE A 92 -20.97 -3.25 -0.16
N VAL A 93 -20.82 -2.95 1.13
CA VAL A 93 -19.57 -2.62 1.80
C VAL A 93 -19.39 -3.56 2.98
N ASN A 94 -18.30 -4.33 2.98
CA ASN A 94 -18.01 -5.29 4.04
C ASN A 94 -16.84 -4.80 4.88
N LYS A 95 -17.06 -4.65 6.20
CA LYS A 95 -16.03 -4.27 7.19
C LYS A 95 -15.85 -5.36 8.22
N ILE A 96 -14.64 -5.45 8.79
CA ILE A 96 -14.33 -6.30 9.93
C ILE A 96 -14.73 -5.57 11.21
N SER A 97 -15.59 -6.16 12.03
CA SER A 97 -16.05 -5.58 13.29
C SER A 97 -15.35 -6.15 14.53
N SER A 98 -14.87 -7.42 14.45
CA SER A 98 -14.05 -8.02 15.50
C SER A 98 -13.20 -9.17 14.98
N VAL A 99 -12.05 -9.40 15.61
CA VAL A 99 -11.11 -10.46 15.21
C VAL A 99 -10.52 -11.18 16.42
N PRO A 100 -10.24 -12.49 16.34
CA PRO A 100 -9.48 -13.22 17.35
C PRO A 100 -7.98 -12.90 17.24
N ALA A 101 -7.22 -13.17 18.31
CA ALA A 101 -5.81 -12.83 18.41
C ALA A 101 -4.93 -13.29 17.24
N PRO A 102 -5.08 -14.51 16.66
CA PRO A 102 -4.26 -14.92 15.51
C PRO A 102 -4.42 -14.01 14.29
N ILE A 103 -5.64 -13.53 14.02
CA ILE A 103 -5.97 -12.63 12.91
C ILE A 103 -5.43 -11.22 13.18
N ASN A 104 -5.60 -10.72 14.43
CA ASN A 104 -5.02 -9.45 14.86
C ASN A 104 -3.50 -9.43 14.70
N ASN A 105 -2.82 -10.51 15.13
CA ASN A 105 -1.36 -10.63 15.01
C ASN A 105 -0.88 -10.75 13.56
N ALA A 106 -1.75 -11.16 12.62
CA ALA A 106 -1.49 -11.15 11.19
C ALA A 106 -1.71 -9.77 10.54
N GLY A 107 -2.10 -8.77 11.32
CA GLY A 107 -2.29 -7.39 10.84
C GLY A 107 -3.70 -7.07 10.34
N ILE A 108 -4.64 -7.99 10.50
CA ILE A 108 -6.04 -7.79 10.11
C ILE A 108 -6.84 -7.38 11.35
N ASN A 109 -7.46 -6.20 11.31
CA ASN A 109 -8.06 -5.58 12.47
C ASN A 109 -9.48 -5.07 12.22
N LYS A 110 -10.17 -4.73 13.33
CA LYS A 110 -11.45 -4.02 13.30
C LYS A 110 -11.36 -2.73 12.46
N GLY A 111 -12.42 -2.42 11.74
CA GLY A 111 -12.53 -1.24 10.87
C GLY A 111 -12.04 -1.48 9.43
N MET A 112 -11.31 -2.56 9.16
CA MET A 112 -10.83 -2.85 7.80
C MET A 112 -11.99 -3.18 6.86
N ASN A 113 -12.06 -2.46 5.73
CA ASN A 113 -12.88 -2.79 4.58
C ASN A 113 -12.15 -3.86 3.75
N TYR A 114 -12.87 -4.91 3.34
CA TYR A 114 -12.25 -6.02 2.59
C TYR A 114 -12.99 -6.38 1.29
N GLU A 115 -14.19 -5.86 1.06
CA GLU A 115 -14.94 -6.10 -0.16
C GLU A 115 -15.98 -5.02 -0.42
N ASN A 116 -16.01 -4.51 -1.65
CA ASN A 116 -17.05 -3.62 -2.13
C ASN A 116 -17.62 -4.17 -3.45
N LYS A 117 -18.96 -4.13 -3.60
CA LYS A 117 -19.64 -4.70 -4.77
C LYS A 117 -20.90 -3.93 -5.11
N ILE A 118 -21.06 -3.51 -6.37
CA ILE A 118 -22.35 -2.93 -6.82
C ILE A 118 -23.33 -4.05 -7.15
N ILE A 119 -24.56 -3.90 -6.68
CA ILE A 119 -25.67 -4.80 -6.98
C ILE A 119 -26.92 -4.04 -7.39
N ARG A 120 -27.86 -4.74 -8.09
CA ARG A 120 -29.21 -4.30 -8.40
C ARG A 120 -30.18 -5.43 -8.11
N PHE A 121 -31.36 -5.10 -7.57
CA PHE A 121 -32.45 -6.05 -7.41
C PHE A 121 -33.40 -5.98 -8.61
N TYR A 122 -33.76 -7.14 -9.18
CA TYR A 122 -34.74 -7.28 -10.26
C TYR A 122 -35.82 -8.28 -9.85
N LYS A 123 -37.08 -7.84 -9.83
CA LYS A 123 -38.23 -8.69 -9.51
C LYS A 123 -38.70 -9.43 -10.74
N ASP A 124 -38.72 -10.75 -10.68
CA ASP A 124 -39.24 -11.67 -11.70
C ASP A 124 -40.47 -12.39 -11.16
N THR A 125 -41.63 -11.88 -11.50
CA THR A 125 -42.94 -12.46 -11.06
C THR A 125 -43.25 -13.79 -11.75
N THR A 126 -42.73 -14.02 -12.96
CA THR A 126 -42.97 -15.24 -13.72
C THR A 126 -42.23 -16.43 -13.05
N ASN A 127 -41.01 -16.24 -12.67
CA ASN A 127 -40.19 -17.25 -11.99
C ASN A 127 -40.31 -17.17 -10.46
N LYS A 128 -41.09 -16.25 -9.93
CA LYS A 128 -41.28 -15.97 -8.49
C LYS A 128 -39.95 -15.75 -7.78
N LYS A 129 -39.04 -14.98 -8.40
CA LYS A 129 -37.70 -14.69 -7.88
C LYS A 129 -37.39 -13.21 -7.84
N VAL A 130 -36.48 -12.85 -6.95
CA VAL A 130 -35.72 -11.61 -7.02
C VAL A 130 -34.30 -11.98 -7.42
N TRP A 131 -33.90 -11.53 -8.60
CA TRP A 131 -32.52 -11.69 -9.07
C TRP A 131 -31.68 -10.54 -8.55
N VAL A 132 -30.49 -10.86 -8.03
CA VAL A 132 -29.47 -9.87 -7.68
C VAL A 132 -28.43 -9.92 -8.78
N LYS A 133 -28.17 -8.80 -9.40
CA LYS A 133 -27.20 -8.69 -10.49
C LYS A 133 -26.11 -7.68 -10.13
N THR A 134 -24.91 -7.88 -10.69
CA THR A 134 -23.78 -6.96 -10.66
C THR A 134 -23.39 -6.57 -12.10
N PHE A 135 -22.70 -5.47 -12.24
CA PHE A 135 -22.17 -4.99 -13.52
C PHE A 135 -20.78 -4.36 -13.30
N ASP A 136 -20.04 -4.18 -14.39
CA ASP A 136 -18.74 -3.51 -14.33
C ASP A 136 -18.93 -1.98 -14.37
N PRO A 137 -18.67 -1.27 -13.27
CA PRO A 137 -18.85 0.18 -13.19
C PRO A 137 -17.80 0.99 -13.98
N GLN A 138 -16.76 0.35 -14.52
CA GLN A 138 -15.77 1.02 -15.36
C GLN A 138 -16.33 1.38 -16.72
N ILE A 139 -17.29 0.60 -17.22
CA ILE A 139 -17.84 0.76 -18.56
C ILE A 139 -18.80 1.96 -18.58
N THR A 140 -18.53 2.90 -19.49
CA THR A 140 -19.34 4.10 -19.68
C THR A 140 -19.72 4.24 -21.16
N VAL A 141 -20.99 4.38 -21.44
CA VAL A 141 -21.53 4.58 -22.80
C VAL A 141 -22.73 5.54 -22.74
N ASN A 142 -22.83 6.41 -23.73
CA ASN A 142 -24.04 7.21 -23.89
C ASN A 142 -25.17 6.31 -24.45
N SER A 143 -26.29 6.26 -23.76
CA SER A 143 -27.45 5.43 -24.15
C SER A 143 -28.06 5.82 -25.49
N GLN A 144 -27.75 7.01 -26.02
CA GLN A 144 -28.23 7.51 -27.32
C GLN A 144 -27.33 7.06 -28.48
N ASP A 145 -26.13 6.58 -28.20
CA ASP A 145 -25.20 6.11 -29.21
C ASP A 145 -25.56 4.69 -29.66
N ASN A 146 -25.40 4.38 -30.97
CA ASN A 146 -25.70 3.04 -31.51
C ASN A 146 -24.84 1.94 -30.87
N ILE A 147 -23.58 2.25 -30.54
CA ILE A 147 -22.65 1.34 -29.86
C ILE A 147 -23.17 0.85 -28.51
N SER A 148 -24.13 1.58 -27.91
CA SER A 148 -24.68 1.22 -26.58
C SER A 148 -25.33 -0.17 -26.59
N ALA A 149 -25.96 -0.59 -27.70
CA ALA A 149 -26.51 -1.92 -27.83
C ALA A 149 -25.42 -3.01 -27.78
N SER A 150 -24.31 -2.79 -28.50
CA SER A 150 -23.17 -3.69 -28.48
C SER A 150 -22.48 -3.74 -27.12
N VAL A 151 -22.34 -2.59 -26.44
CA VAL A 151 -21.79 -2.55 -25.07
C VAL A 151 -22.67 -3.34 -24.11
N LYS A 152 -23.99 -3.20 -24.18
CA LYS A 152 -24.92 -3.97 -23.34
C LYS A 152 -24.80 -5.48 -23.54
N ASP A 153 -24.53 -5.94 -24.76
CA ASP A 153 -24.41 -7.37 -25.07
C ASP A 153 -23.04 -7.93 -24.66
N ASN A 154 -21.98 -7.11 -24.73
CA ASN A 154 -20.60 -7.55 -24.45
C ASN A 154 -20.16 -7.30 -22.98
N TYR A 155 -20.84 -6.40 -22.27
CA TYR A 155 -20.60 -6.05 -20.86
C TYR A 155 -21.89 -6.20 -20.04
N GLY A 156 -22.62 -7.28 -20.28
CA GLY A 156 -23.91 -7.54 -19.64
C GLY A 156 -23.80 -7.76 -18.12
N GLU A 157 -24.91 -7.53 -17.45
CA GLU A 157 -25.03 -7.78 -16.01
C GLU A 157 -24.93 -9.28 -15.69
N SER A 158 -24.22 -9.63 -14.62
CA SER A 158 -24.12 -11.00 -14.12
C SER A 158 -25.03 -11.25 -12.93
N ILE A 159 -25.75 -12.37 -12.91
CA ILE A 159 -26.54 -12.79 -11.74
C ILE A 159 -25.57 -13.34 -10.68
N VAL A 160 -25.60 -12.75 -9.48
CA VAL A 160 -24.78 -13.18 -8.34
C VAL A 160 -25.58 -13.92 -7.28
N GLU A 161 -26.92 -13.70 -7.22
CA GLU A 161 -27.80 -14.39 -6.30
C GLU A 161 -29.25 -14.44 -6.84
N GLY A 162 -30.06 -15.39 -6.37
CA GLY A 162 -31.45 -15.53 -6.72
C GLY A 162 -32.31 -15.95 -5.54
N PHE A 163 -33.11 -15.04 -5.02
CA PHE A 163 -34.02 -15.28 -3.89
C PHE A 163 -35.40 -15.65 -4.36
N GLU A 164 -36.00 -16.65 -3.75
CA GLU A 164 -37.46 -16.94 -3.92
C GLU A 164 -38.28 -15.86 -3.24
N ILE A 165 -39.30 -15.36 -3.94
CA ILE A 165 -40.34 -14.48 -3.35
C ILE A 165 -41.20 -15.36 -2.45
N LYS A 166 -41.12 -15.15 -1.14
CA LYS A 166 -41.90 -15.92 -0.16
C LYS A 166 -43.34 -15.43 -0.09
N THR A 167 -43.52 -14.10 -0.17
CA THR A 167 -44.81 -13.46 -0.20
C THR A 167 -44.74 -12.09 -0.90
N LEU A 168 -45.89 -11.50 -1.17
CA LEU A 168 -45.96 -10.12 -1.64
C LEU A 168 -46.55 -9.26 -0.51
N GLY A 169 -45.92 -8.12 -0.25
CA GLY A 169 -46.43 -7.10 0.64
C GLY A 169 -47.49 -6.19 0.00
N LYS A 170 -47.84 -5.12 0.69
CA LYS A 170 -48.68 -4.05 0.15
C LYS A 170 -47.96 -3.48 -1.11
N ASP A 171 -48.74 -3.07 -2.10
CA ASP A 171 -48.25 -2.56 -3.39
C ASP A 171 -47.39 -3.58 -4.18
N SER A 172 -47.66 -4.88 -3.90
CA SER A 172 -46.93 -6.00 -4.54
C SER A 172 -45.41 -5.97 -4.32
N THR A 173 -44.91 -5.39 -3.25
CA THR A 173 -43.49 -5.46 -2.89
C THR A 173 -43.06 -6.90 -2.65
N ALA A 174 -41.84 -7.26 -3.11
CA ALA A 174 -41.34 -8.62 -2.96
C ALA A 174 -40.71 -8.83 -1.58
N VAL A 175 -41.12 -9.90 -0.88
CA VAL A 175 -40.57 -10.33 0.41
C VAL A 175 -39.73 -11.56 0.17
N ILE A 176 -38.45 -11.49 0.49
CA ILE A 176 -37.43 -12.55 0.31
C ILE A 176 -36.76 -12.88 1.65
N GLN A 177 -36.35 -14.13 1.84
CA GLN A 177 -35.54 -14.55 3.00
C GLN A 177 -34.05 -14.46 2.62
N VAL A 178 -33.25 -13.77 3.44
CA VAL A 178 -31.86 -13.41 3.09
C VAL A 178 -30.79 -14.00 4.02
N ASN A 179 -31.14 -14.91 4.93
CA ASN A 179 -30.18 -15.48 5.88
C ASN A 179 -28.91 -16.01 5.20
N ASN A 180 -29.06 -16.75 4.09
CA ASN A 180 -27.98 -17.46 3.41
C ASN A 180 -26.82 -16.58 2.98
N VAL A 181 -27.04 -15.31 2.69
CA VAL A 181 -26.00 -14.35 2.26
C VAL A 181 -25.32 -13.62 3.41
N PHE A 182 -25.83 -13.79 4.65
CA PHE A 182 -25.31 -13.15 5.86
C PHE A 182 -24.86 -14.14 6.95
N ASP A 183 -25.15 -15.44 6.79
CA ASP A 183 -24.72 -16.50 7.72
C ASP A 183 -23.55 -17.35 7.18
N GLY A 184 -23.03 -16.95 6.03
CA GLY A 184 -21.90 -17.57 5.37
C GLY A 184 -22.22 -18.80 4.51
N ASN A 185 -23.51 -19.15 4.29
CA ASN A 185 -23.89 -20.20 3.35
C ASN A 185 -23.61 -19.83 1.89
N ALA A 186 -23.80 -18.55 1.54
CA ALA A 186 -23.47 -18.02 0.22
C ALA A 186 -22.42 -16.90 0.35
N LYS A 187 -21.51 -16.85 -0.63
CA LYS A 187 -20.44 -15.85 -0.69
C LYS A 187 -20.80 -14.61 -1.53
N SER A 188 -22.03 -14.55 -2.01
CA SER A 188 -22.47 -13.52 -2.98
C SER A 188 -22.45 -12.09 -2.40
N PHE A 189 -22.76 -11.94 -1.10
CA PHE A 189 -22.76 -10.63 -0.43
C PHE A 189 -21.52 -10.44 0.46
N ASN A 190 -20.95 -11.51 0.99
CA ASN A 190 -19.83 -11.44 1.90
C ASN A 190 -18.93 -12.67 1.73
N ASN A 191 -17.72 -12.45 1.21
CA ASN A 191 -16.71 -13.49 1.00
C ASN A 191 -15.47 -13.23 1.86
N LEU A 192 -15.67 -13.16 3.20
CA LEU A 192 -14.65 -12.75 4.16
C LEU A 192 -13.32 -13.49 3.98
N PHE A 193 -13.32 -14.81 4.18
CA PHE A 193 -12.06 -15.56 4.33
C PHE A 193 -11.22 -15.60 3.05
N ASP A 194 -11.83 -15.59 1.87
CA ASP A 194 -11.10 -15.51 0.61
C ASP A 194 -10.49 -14.10 0.45
N ASN A 195 -11.25 -13.04 0.76
CA ASN A 195 -10.78 -11.67 0.59
C ASN A 195 -9.69 -11.25 1.58
N ILE A 196 -9.65 -11.82 2.78
CA ILE A 196 -8.55 -11.61 3.73
C ILE A 196 -7.37 -12.58 3.52
N GLY A 197 -7.40 -13.40 2.47
CA GLY A 197 -6.30 -14.30 2.09
C GLY A 197 -6.09 -15.49 3.02
N MET A 198 -7.07 -15.83 3.87
CA MET A 198 -6.92 -16.92 4.83
C MET A 198 -7.29 -18.29 4.27
N GLY A 199 -8.10 -18.33 3.21
CA GLY A 199 -8.68 -19.55 2.70
C GLY A 199 -9.50 -20.28 3.78
N GLY A 200 -10.43 -21.09 3.38
CA GLY A 200 -11.25 -21.85 4.34
C GLY A 200 -12.73 -21.73 4.02
N SER A 201 -13.50 -22.65 4.58
CA SER A 201 -14.96 -22.64 4.46
C SER A 201 -15.58 -22.17 5.77
N VAL A 202 -16.63 -21.37 5.64
CA VAL A 202 -17.44 -20.96 6.79
C VAL A 202 -18.14 -22.19 7.38
N ARG A 203 -18.06 -22.35 8.69
CA ARG A 203 -18.86 -23.33 9.44
C ARG A 203 -20.20 -22.70 9.77
N THR A 204 -21.15 -22.87 8.88
CA THR A 204 -22.47 -22.21 8.96
C THR A 204 -23.27 -22.55 10.22
N LYS A 205 -23.02 -23.74 10.83
CA LYS A 205 -23.65 -24.11 12.09
C LYS A 205 -23.17 -23.29 13.29
N ASP A 206 -21.96 -22.74 13.18
CA ASP A 206 -21.29 -21.97 14.22
C ASP A 206 -21.22 -20.48 13.85
N SER A 207 -21.94 -20.08 12.78
CA SER A 207 -22.02 -18.72 12.27
C SER A 207 -23.44 -18.20 12.41
N TYR A 208 -23.63 -16.92 12.68
CA TYR A 208 -24.95 -16.33 12.92
C TYR A 208 -25.02 -14.85 12.59
N ILE A 209 -26.27 -14.38 12.35
CA ILE A 209 -26.58 -12.97 12.19
C ILE A 209 -26.95 -12.42 13.58
N ASP A 210 -26.19 -11.44 14.04
CA ASP A 210 -26.37 -10.81 15.35
C ASP A 210 -27.42 -9.70 15.30
N GLU A 211 -27.13 -8.68 14.52
CA GLU A 211 -27.96 -7.49 14.44
C GLU A 211 -28.27 -7.09 12.99
N VAL A 212 -29.47 -6.52 12.79
CA VAL A 212 -29.86 -5.90 11.51
C VAL A 212 -30.50 -4.56 11.80
N LYS A 213 -30.00 -3.49 11.14
CA LYS A 213 -30.54 -2.13 11.21
C LYS A 213 -30.97 -1.66 9.82
N ALA A 214 -32.03 -0.84 9.76
CA ALA A 214 -32.51 -0.22 8.53
C ALA A 214 -32.55 1.31 8.69
N PHE A 215 -31.97 2.01 7.71
CA PHE A 215 -31.93 3.46 7.65
C PHE A 215 -32.43 3.93 6.27
N PRO A 216 -32.76 5.22 6.06
CA PRO A 216 -33.34 5.69 4.80
C PRO A 216 -32.50 5.37 3.56
N ASN A 217 -31.16 5.36 3.67
CA ASN A 217 -30.24 5.14 2.55
C ASN A 217 -29.35 3.90 2.71
N ASN A 218 -29.41 3.16 3.82
CA ASN A 218 -28.63 1.95 4.00
C ASN A 218 -29.29 0.92 4.93
N VAL A 219 -28.82 -0.31 4.78
CA VAL A 219 -29.09 -1.43 5.69
C VAL A 219 -27.77 -1.90 6.26
N VAL A 220 -27.72 -2.18 7.55
CA VAL A 220 -26.54 -2.68 8.26
C VAL A 220 -26.85 -4.07 8.82
N VAL A 221 -26.02 -5.06 8.50
CA VAL A 221 -26.13 -6.44 9.01
C VAL A 221 -24.83 -6.82 9.68
N LYS A 222 -24.88 -7.11 10.98
CA LYS A 222 -23.75 -7.65 11.75
C LYS A 222 -23.84 -9.17 11.82
N SER A 223 -22.74 -9.83 11.48
CA SER A 223 -22.63 -11.28 11.48
C SER A 223 -21.33 -11.75 12.10
N TYR A 224 -21.35 -12.97 12.62
CA TYR A 224 -20.15 -13.67 13.09
C TYR A 224 -19.94 -14.92 12.24
N PHE A 225 -18.76 -15.01 11.58
CA PHE A 225 -18.39 -16.14 10.76
C PHE A 225 -17.31 -16.96 11.44
N SER A 226 -17.58 -18.24 11.61
CA SER A 226 -16.64 -19.19 12.20
C SER A 226 -16.00 -20.05 11.12
N THR A 227 -14.73 -20.33 11.28
CA THR A 227 -13.95 -21.22 10.42
C THR A 227 -12.92 -21.98 11.22
N GLN A 228 -12.26 -22.93 10.59
CA GLN A 228 -11.15 -23.68 11.16
C GLN A 228 -10.00 -23.67 10.17
N ILE A 229 -8.85 -23.20 10.62
CA ILE A 229 -7.63 -23.18 9.81
C ILE A 229 -6.56 -24.10 10.40
N SER A 230 -5.70 -24.64 9.53
CA SER A 230 -4.53 -25.42 9.95
C SER A 230 -3.34 -24.51 10.18
N GLU A 231 -2.68 -24.59 11.31
CA GLU A 231 -1.43 -23.87 11.57
C GLU A 231 -0.27 -24.57 10.84
N GLY A 232 -0.02 -24.15 9.59
CA GLY A 232 1.08 -24.63 8.76
C GLY A 232 0.81 -25.91 7.96
N LYS A 233 1.70 -26.20 6.98
CA LYS A 233 1.56 -27.33 6.03
C LYS A 233 1.64 -28.72 6.67
N THR A 234 2.15 -28.84 7.87
CA THR A 234 2.45 -30.11 8.56
C THR A 234 1.81 -30.21 9.93
N SER A 235 1.08 -29.19 10.40
CA SER A 235 0.43 -29.21 11.71
C SER A 235 -0.92 -29.91 11.63
N ALA A 236 -1.10 -30.93 12.47
CA ALA A 236 -2.40 -31.52 12.72
C ALA A 236 -3.29 -30.64 13.61
N GLU A 237 -2.71 -29.59 14.21
CA GLU A 237 -3.42 -28.65 15.05
C GLU A 237 -4.21 -27.66 14.19
N LYS A 238 -5.49 -27.58 14.50
CA LYS A 238 -6.43 -26.66 13.87
C LYS A 238 -6.83 -25.61 14.88
N ALA A 239 -6.82 -24.35 14.44
CA ALA A 239 -7.32 -23.23 15.23
C ALA A 239 -8.76 -22.88 14.81
N ASP A 240 -9.65 -22.82 15.79
CA ASP A 240 -10.99 -22.28 15.59
C ASP A 240 -10.94 -20.76 15.63
N LEU A 241 -11.51 -20.13 14.59
CA LEU A 241 -11.53 -18.67 14.45
C LEU A 241 -12.98 -18.21 14.24
N THR A 242 -13.36 -17.15 14.94
CA THR A 242 -14.63 -16.45 14.73
C THR A 242 -14.34 -14.97 14.48
N VAL A 243 -14.83 -14.45 13.36
CA VAL A 243 -14.65 -13.07 12.94
C VAL A 243 -16.01 -12.39 12.86
N GLY A 244 -16.13 -11.26 13.53
CA GLY A 244 -17.27 -10.38 13.36
C GLY A 244 -17.13 -9.52 12.11
N THR A 245 -18.20 -9.41 11.35
CA THR A 245 -18.27 -8.59 10.15
C THR A 245 -19.51 -7.72 10.14
N THR A 246 -19.41 -6.55 9.50
CA THR A 246 -20.54 -5.68 9.24
C THR A 246 -20.68 -5.51 7.74
N THR A 247 -21.81 -5.97 7.20
CA THR A 247 -22.20 -5.76 5.80
C THR A 247 -23.16 -4.58 5.72
N ASN A 248 -22.78 -3.54 5.01
CA ASN A 248 -23.62 -2.39 4.68
C ASN A 248 -24.17 -2.54 3.25
N ILE A 249 -25.47 -2.29 3.03
CA ILE A 249 -26.07 -2.16 1.71
C ILE A 249 -26.49 -0.70 1.57
N VAL A 250 -25.83 0.05 0.71
CA VAL A 250 -25.96 1.50 0.59
C VAL A 250 -26.59 1.87 -0.74
N LEU A 251 -27.64 2.68 -0.73
CA LEU A 251 -28.16 3.28 -1.95
C LEU A 251 -27.15 4.31 -2.47
N LEU A 252 -26.59 4.07 -3.65
CA LEU A 252 -25.67 5.02 -4.25
C LEU A 252 -26.39 6.32 -4.62
N PRO A 253 -25.76 7.49 -4.36
CA PRO A 253 -26.35 8.78 -4.71
C PRO A 253 -26.40 8.98 -6.24
N GLU A 254 -27.05 10.04 -6.68
CA GLU A 254 -26.93 10.48 -8.07
C GLU A 254 -25.44 10.68 -8.41
N PRO A 255 -24.99 10.21 -9.58
CA PRO A 255 -23.59 10.26 -9.95
C PRO A 255 -22.96 11.66 -9.85
N MET A 256 -21.83 11.78 -9.16
CA MET A 256 -21.05 13.00 -9.10
C MET A 256 -20.37 13.26 -10.46
N VAL A 257 -20.17 14.53 -10.84
CA VAL A 257 -19.27 14.85 -11.94
C VAL A 257 -17.84 14.45 -11.56
N GLY A 258 -17.32 13.43 -12.23
CA GLY A 258 -15.95 12.96 -12.01
C GLY A 258 -14.92 13.99 -12.49
N ARG A 259 -13.68 13.88 -12.04
CA ARG A 259 -12.55 14.67 -12.53
C ARG A 259 -11.47 13.74 -13.07
N PHE A 260 -10.99 13.98 -14.29
CA PHE A 260 -9.90 13.18 -14.84
C PHE A 260 -8.62 13.36 -14.02
N SER A 261 -7.90 12.25 -13.84
CA SER A 261 -6.57 12.25 -13.22
C SER A 261 -5.53 12.92 -14.10
N ASP A 262 -4.44 13.34 -13.47
CA ASP A 262 -3.24 13.83 -14.15
C ASP A 262 -2.02 13.33 -13.36
N ASP A 263 -1.07 12.69 -14.02
CA ASP A 263 0.11 12.07 -13.40
C ASP A 263 1.02 13.08 -12.68
N ARG A 264 0.80 14.37 -12.88
CA ARG A 264 1.50 15.46 -12.19
C ARG A 264 0.89 15.82 -10.85
N VAL A 265 -0.25 15.20 -10.48
CA VAL A 265 -0.93 15.43 -9.20
C VAL A 265 -1.37 14.09 -8.60
N GLY A 266 -0.88 13.78 -7.40
CA GLY A 266 -1.02 12.47 -6.77
C GLY A 266 -2.39 12.19 -6.14
N TYR A 267 -3.31 11.63 -6.91
CA TYR A 267 -4.62 11.17 -6.44
C TYR A 267 -4.81 9.68 -6.66
N PHE A 268 -5.52 9.00 -5.74
CA PHE A 268 -6.11 7.69 -6.03
C PHE A 268 -7.16 7.81 -7.11
N THR A 269 -7.34 6.76 -7.91
CA THR A 269 -8.14 6.81 -9.12
C THR A 269 -9.12 5.64 -9.24
N THR A 270 -10.16 5.86 -10.03
CA THR A 270 -11.10 4.84 -10.50
C THR A 270 -11.03 4.80 -12.03
N PRO A 271 -10.69 3.64 -12.63
CA PRO A 271 -10.57 3.54 -14.08
C PRO A 271 -11.93 3.62 -14.77
N LYS A 272 -11.92 4.16 -16.00
CA LYS A 272 -13.08 4.29 -16.87
C LYS A 272 -12.72 3.91 -18.30
N MET A 273 -13.65 3.23 -18.95
CA MET A 273 -13.61 2.87 -20.35
C MET A 273 -14.82 3.47 -21.06
N TYR A 274 -14.56 4.46 -21.93
CA TYR A 274 -15.60 5.21 -22.62
C TYR A 274 -15.83 4.66 -24.02
N PHE A 275 -17.11 4.41 -24.34
CA PHE A 275 -17.57 4.01 -25.67
C PHE A 275 -18.50 5.07 -26.24
N THR A 276 -18.20 5.58 -27.45
CA THR A 276 -19.09 6.53 -28.17
C THR A 276 -19.04 6.24 -29.67
N ASP A 277 -20.10 6.59 -30.39
CA ASP A 277 -20.18 6.44 -31.86
C ASP A 277 -19.12 7.28 -32.59
N SER A 278 -18.65 8.36 -31.99
CA SER A 278 -17.65 9.26 -32.57
C SER A 278 -16.20 8.79 -32.45
N GLN A 279 -15.95 7.77 -31.64
CA GLN A 279 -14.59 7.28 -31.41
C GLN A 279 -14.12 6.31 -32.50
N GLN A 280 -12.81 6.34 -32.79
CA GLN A 280 -12.13 5.34 -33.63
C GLN A 280 -11.38 4.30 -32.81
N LYS A 281 -11.23 4.51 -31.49
CA LYS A 281 -10.68 3.57 -30.50
C LYS A 281 -11.33 3.83 -29.15
N VAL A 282 -11.38 2.82 -28.30
CA VAL A 282 -11.86 2.96 -26.93
C VAL A 282 -10.98 3.95 -26.16
N GLU A 283 -11.59 4.89 -25.47
CA GLU A 283 -10.90 5.83 -24.60
C GLU A 283 -10.85 5.28 -23.18
N GLN A 284 -9.64 5.04 -22.68
CA GLN A 284 -9.39 4.71 -21.27
C GLN A 284 -8.98 5.98 -20.55
N ARG A 285 -9.61 6.25 -19.41
CA ARG A 285 -9.33 7.39 -18.54
C ARG A 285 -9.47 6.97 -17.09
N GLU A 286 -8.87 7.72 -16.21
CA GLU A 286 -9.03 7.55 -14.78
C GLU A 286 -9.72 8.78 -14.18
N LEU A 287 -10.64 8.54 -13.25
CA LEU A 287 -11.24 9.60 -12.44
C LEU A 287 -10.59 9.59 -11.06
N ILE A 288 -10.21 10.77 -10.54
CA ILE A 288 -9.69 10.85 -9.17
C ILE A 288 -10.77 10.48 -8.15
N THR A 289 -10.36 9.86 -7.06
CA THR A 289 -11.25 9.67 -5.91
C THR A 289 -11.27 10.93 -5.06
N ARG A 290 -12.45 11.44 -4.74
CA ARG A 290 -12.63 12.65 -3.94
C ARG A 290 -14.02 12.75 -3.32
N TRP A 291 -14.15 13.52 -2.27
CA TRP A 291 -15.45 13.91 -1.72
C TRP A 291 -16.19 14.86 -2.67
N ARG A 292 -17.51 14.81 -2.65
CA ARG A 292 -18.34 15.77 -3.36
C ARG A 292 -18.40 17.08 -2.58
N LEU A 293 -17.65 18.09 -3.02
CA LEU A 293 -17.72 19.45 -2.49
C LEU A 293 -18.33 20.39 -3.52
N GLU A 294 -19.49 20.90 -3.23
CA GLU A 294 -20.25 21.83 -4.05
C GLU A 294 -20.74 23.00 -3.18
N PRO A 295 -20.76 24.25 -3.69
CA PRO A 295 -21.41 25.33 -2.98
C PRO A 295 -22.91 25.09 -2.83
N LYS A 296 -23.53 25.71 -1.84
CA LYS A 296 -25.01 25.79 -1.78
C LYS A 296 -25.51 26.63 -2.95
N ALA A 297 -26.72 26.38 -3.45
CA ALA A 297 -27.26 27.08 -4.62
C ALA A 297 -27.25 28.62 -4.43
N GLU A 298 -27.53 29.09 -3.23
CA GLU A 298 -27.52 30.52 -2.86
C GLU A 298 -26.13 31.12 -2.79
N ASP A 299 -25.09 30.30 -2.69
CA ASP A 299 -23.70 30.75 -2.56
C ASP A 299 -22.87 30.55 -3.84
N GLU A 300 -23.41 29.92 -4.89
CA GLU A 300 -22.69 29.71 -6.16
C GLU A 300 -22.13 31.02 -6.76
N ALA A 301 -22.92 32.08 -6.76
CA ALA A 301 -22.49 33.38 -7.27
C ALA A 301 -21.36 34.00 -6.43
N LYS A 302 -21.39 33.82 -5.10
CA LYS A 302 -20.31 34.26 -4.20
C LYS A 302 -19.04 33.48 -4.46
N TYR A 303 -19.16 32.15 -4.55
CA TYR A 303 -18.04 31.27 -4.84
C TYR A 303 -17.33 31.62 -6.15
N LEU A 304 -18.11 31.85 -7.23
CA LEU A 304 -17.56 32.25 -8.53
C LEU A 304 -16.87 33.61 -8.53
N ARG A 305 -17.22 34.51 -7.59
CA ARG A 305 -16.48 35.78 -7.36
C ARG A 305 -15.21 35.58 -6.51
N GLY A 306 -14.92 34.37 -6.01
CA GLY A 306 -13.77 34.06 -5.17
C GLY A 306 -13.97 34.28 -3.69
N GLU A 307 -15.23 34.45 -3.22
CA GLU A 307 -15.55 34.49 -1.79
C GLU A 307 -15.52 33.07 -1.21
N LEU A 308 -15.07 32.92 0.04
CA LEU A 308 -15.11 31.63 0.76
C LEU A 308 -16.53 31.30 1.20
N VAL A 309 -17.01 30.12 0.79
CA VAL A 309 -18.33 29.62 1.17
C VAL A 309 -18.25 28.29 1.90
N GLU A 310 -19.30 27.92 2.62
CA GLU A 310 -19.41 26.56 3.18
C GLU A 310 -19.89 25.58 2.11
N PRO A 311 -19.39 24.32 2.11
CA PRO A 311 -19.90 23.32 1.22
C PRO A 311 -21.33 22.93 1.57
N LYS A 312 -22.08 22.43 0.59
CA LYS A 312 -23.44 21.90 0.78
C LYS A 312 -23.49 20.77 1.83
N LYS A 313 -22.44 19.92 1.85
CA LYS A 313 -22.26 18.83 2.82
C LYS A 313 -20.81 18.88 3.33
N PRO A 314 -20.57 19.26 4.57
CA PRO A 314 -19.25 19.19 5.18
C PRO A 314 -18.85 17.73 5.48
N ILE A 315 -17.56 17.47 5.59
CA ILE A 315 -16.99 16.18 5.97
C ILE A 315 -16.88 16.13 7.50
N VAL A 316 -17.43 15.10 8.12
CA VAL A 316 -17.43 14.95 9.58
C VAL A 316 -16.81 13.63 9.96
N TYR A 317 -15.72 13.68 10.73
CA TYR A 317 -15.12 12.51 11.35
C TYR A 317 -15.58 12.32 12.79
N TYR A 318 -15.75 11.07 13.18
CA TYR A 318 -16.03 10.69 14.55
C TYR A 318 -14.81 9.99 15.14
N ILE A 319 -14.46 10.37 16.37
CA ILE A 319 -13.39 9.69 17.10
C ILE A 319 -13.97 8.48 17.82
N ASP A 320 -13.43 7.28 17.56
CA ASP A 320 -13.84 6.07 18.29
C ASP A 320 -13.74 6.33 19.81
N PRO A 321 -14.82 6.12 20.58
CA PRO A 321 -14.79 6.26 22.05
C PRO A 321 -13.73 5.43 22.77
N ALA A 322 -13.22 4.36 22.12
CA ALA A 322 -12.10 3.56 22.62
C ALA A 322 -10.74 4.28 22.57
N THR A 323 -10.64 5.44 21.90
CA THR A 323 -9.42 6.23 21.84
C THR A 323 -9.05 6.78 23.22
N PRO A 324 -7.81 6.55 23.72
CA PRO A 324 -7.37 7.12 24.98
C PRO A 324 -7.54 8.64 25.01
N LYS A 325 -8.13 9.14 26.12
CA LYS A 325 -8.53 10.57 26.24
C LYS A 325 -7.40 11.55 25.96
N GLN A 326 -6.17 11.23 26.39
CA GLN A 326 -4.99 12.08 26.19
C GLN A 326 -4.61 12.29 24.71
N TRP A 327 -5.06 11.41 23.80
CA TRP A 327 -4.72 11.49 22.37
C TRP A 327 -5.86 12.05 21.51
N GLN A 328 -7.10 12.09 22.04
CA GLN A 328 -8.26 12.51 21.25
C GLN A 328 -8.09 13.89 20.63
N GLN A 329 -7.61 14.89 21.41
CA GLN A 329 -7.46 16.25 20.92
C GLN A 329 -6.39 16.35 19.82
N ALA A 330 -5.26 15.66 19.97
CA ALA A 330 -4.20 15.65 18.94
C ALA A 330 -4.69 15.08 17.61
N ILE A 331 -5.51 14.02 17.64
CA ILE A 331 -6.13 13.45 16.46
C ILE A 331 -7.13 14.44 15.83
N ILE A 332 -7.99 15.07 16.64
CA ILE A 332 -8.96 16.09 16.21
C ILE A 332 -8.24 17.27 15.54
N ASP A 333 -7.17 17.76 16.14
CA ASP A 333 -6.39 18.88 15.60
C ASP A 333 -5.78 18.53 14.25
N GLY A 334 -5.29 17.27 14.07
CA GLY A 334 -4.76 16.79 12.81
C GLY A 334 -5.81 16.76 11.68
N VAL A 335 -7.06 16.45 12.00
CA VAL A 335 -8.19 16.56 11.06
C VAL A 335 -8.45 18.02 10.69
N HIS A 336 -8.48 18.92 11.68
CA HIS A 336 -8.82 20.32 11.45
C HIS A 336 -7.75 21.09 10.66
N ASP A 337 -6.49 20.64 10.69
CA ASP A 337 -5.37 21.28 9.97
C ASP A 337 -5.66 21.45 8.46
N TRP A 338 -6.44 20.56 7.87
CA TRP A 338 -6.76 20.59 6.44
C TRP A 338 -7.72 21.68 5.99
N ASN A 339 -8.49 22.32 6.92
CA ASN A 339 -9.40 23.39 6.54
C ASN A 339 -8.72 24.52 5.77
N LYS A 340 -7.47 24.86 6.16
CA LYS A 340 -6.66 25.88 5.48
C LYS A 340 -6.37 25.52 4.01
N ALA A 341 -6.13 24.24 3.71
CA ALA A 341 -5.93 23.80 2.34
C ALA A 341 -7.22 23.91 1.51
N PHE A 342 -8.39 23.62 2.10
CA PHE A 342 -9.67 23.77 1.43
C PHE A 342 -10.06 25.24 1.17
N GLU A 343 -9.56 26.21 1.95
CA GLU A 343 -9.72 27.64 1.64
C GLU A 343 -9.12 28.02 0.29
N LYS A 344 -8.01 27.36 -0.11
CA LYS A 344 -7.45 27.53 -1.47
C LYS A 344 -8.40 27.04 -2.55
N ALA A 345 -9.22 26.05 -2.27
CA ALA A 345 -10.26 25.56 -3.18
C ALA A 345 -11.55 26.42 -3.15
N GLY A 346 -11.62 27.45 -2.30
CA GLY A 346 -12.77 28.36 -2.17
C GLY A 346 -13.79 27.95 -1.09
N PHE A 347 -13.49 26.96 -0.25
CA PHE A 347 -14.40 26.49 0.77
C PHE A 347 -13.83 26.72 2.19
N LYS A 348 -14.69 27.09 3.13
CA LYS A 348 -14.39 27.18 4.56
C LYS A 348 -15.22 26.15 5.34
N ASN A 349 -14.77 25.78 6.55
CA ASN A 349 -15.46 24.85 7.44
C ASN A 349 -15.79 23.51 6.76
N VAL A 350 -14.88 23.00 5.96
CA VAL A 350 -15.07 21.80 5.13
C VAL A 350 -15.05 20.54 5.97
N ILE A 351 -14.14 20.47 6.94
CA ILE A 351 -13.90 19.25 7.71
C ILE A 351 -13.91 19.54 9.20
N SER A 352 -14.50 18.60 9.95
CA SER A 352 -14.49 18.63 11.41
C SER A 352 -14.36 17.22 11.98
N ALA A 353 -13.84 17.13 13.19
CA ALA A 353 -13.79 15.89 13.97
C ALA A 353 -14.40 16.11 15.37
N LYS A 354 -15.14 15.12 15.86
CA LYS A 354 -15.81 15.18 17.17
C LYS A 354 -16.00 13.77 17.74
N LEU A 355 -16.23 13.70 19.03
CA LEU A 355 -16.73 12.49 19.68
C LEU A 355 -18.22 12.28 19.30
N PRO A 356 -18.68 11.03 19.20
CA PRO A 356 -20.13 10.79 19.05
C PRO A 356 -20.89 11.25 20.30
N ASP A 357 -22.16 11.58 20.11
CA ASP A 357 -23.04 11.85 21.24
C ASP A 357 -23.20 10.55 22.08
N PRO A 358 -22.89 10.57 23.37
CA PRO A 358 -23.07 9.39 24.24
C PRO A 358 -24.51 8.88 24.32
N ASN A 359 -25.48 9.71 23.97
CA ASN A 359 -26.90 9.36 23.97
C ASN A 359 -27.40 8.84 22.60
N ASP A 360 -26.54 8.88 21.56
CA ASP A 360 -26.85 8.33 20.25
C ASP A 360 -26.70 6.80 20.25
N THR A 361 -27.79 6.09 20.48
CA THR A 361 -27.82 4.61 20.49
C THR A 361 -27.75 4.00 19.09
N GLU A 362 -27.86 4.80 18.03
CA GLU A 362 -27.77 4.36 16.65
C GLU A 362 -26.36 4.50 16.07
N PHE A 363 -25.46 5.23 16.76
CA PHE A 363 -24.08 5.36 16.34
C PHE A 363 -23.35 4.01 16.35
N ASP A 364 -22.69 3.70 15.24
CA ASP A 364 -21.92 2.49 15.08
C ASP A 364 -20.67 2.78 14.23
N VAL A 365 -19.52 2.40 14.75
CA VAL A 365 -18.23 2.66 14.09
C VAL A 365 -18.05 1.92 12.75
N ASP A 366 -18.84 0.87 12.50
CA ASP A 366 -18.80 0.08 11.27
C ASP A 366 -19.89 0.47 10.26
N ASP A 367 -20.73 1.47 10.60
CA ASP A 367 -21.82 1.96 9.74
C ASP A 367 -21.27 3.04 8.77
N VAL A 368 -21.41 2.81 7.46
CA VAL A 368 -20.90 3.73 6.40
C VAL A 368 -21.56 5.12 6.39
N ARG A 369 -22.54 5.39 7.24
CA ARG A 369 -23.06 6.76 7.45
C ARG A 369 -22.08 7.66 8.17
N TYR A 370 -21.09 7.08 8.86
CA TYR A 370 -20.10 7.76 9.69
C TYR A 370 -18.70 7.46 9.19
N SER A 371 -17.90 8.49 9.01
CA SER A 371 -16.44 8.32 8.86
C SER A 371 -15.82 8.32 10.24
N VAL A 372 -15.09 7.27 10.59
CA VAL A 372 -14.61 7.04 11.95
C VAL A 372 -13.09 6.88 12.00
N ILE A 373 -12.46 7.54 12.96
CA ILE A 373 -11.07 7.23 13.33
C ILE A 373 -11.13 6.14 14.40
N THR A 374 -11.04 4.89 13.93
CA THR A 374 -11.17 3.67 14.74
C THR A 374 -9.88 3.38 15.49
N TYR A 375 -9.95 3.18 16.78
CA TYR A 375 -8.78 2.85 17.61
C TYR A 375 -8.65 1.33 17.79
N ALA A 376 -7.60 0.75 17.21
CA ALA A 376 -7.36 -0.69 17.23
C ALA A 376 -6.24 -1.07 18.22
N ALA A 377 -6.57 -1.89 19.21
CA ALA A 377 -5.61 -2.50 20.11
C ALA A 377 -4.87 -3.63 19.37
N SER A 378 -3.70 -3.31 18.84
CA SER A 378 -2.86 -4.26 18.08
C SER A 378 -1.38 -4.03 18.36
N SER A 379 -0.58 -5.08 18.22
CA SER A 379 0.89 -4.99 18.22
C SER A 379 1.44 -4.42 16.91
N MET A 380 0.60 -4.28 15.89
CA MET A 380 0.96 -3.60 14.64
C MET A 380 1.29 -2.14 14.92
N ALA A 381 2.34 -1.65 14.27
CA ALA A 381 2.83 -0.30 14.43
C ALA A 381 2.60 0.46 13.11
N ASN A 382 1.38 0.91 12.90
CA ASN A 382 0.97 1.63 11.68
C ASN A 382 -0.31 2.47 11.93
N ALA A 383 -0.74 3.22 10.90
CA ALA A 383 -2.06 3.80 10.72
C ALA A 383 -2.45 3.67 9.25
N MET A 384 -3.74 3.77 8.91
CA MET A 384 -4.17 3.65 7.52
C MET A 384 -5.55 4.29 7.33
N GLY A 385 -5.75 4.98 6.20
CA GLY A 385 -6.99 5.68 5.85
C GLY A 385 -7.71 5.11 4.62
N PRO A 386 -8.43 3.96 4.73
CA PRO A 386 -9.21 3.42 3.63
C PRO A 386 -10.44 4.28 3.33
N SER A 387 -10.90 4.25 2.07
CA SER A 387 -12.12 4.94 1.63
C SER A 387 -13.11 3.99 0.96
N VAL A 388 -14.39 4.21 1.20
CA VAL A 388 -15.50 3.62 0.44
C VAL A 388 -15.84 4.57 -0.69
N VAL A 389 -15.63 4.12 -1.92
CA VAL A 389 -15.74 4.93 -3.13
C VAL A 389 -16.89 4.43 -3.98
N ASP A 390 -17.67 5.35 -4.54
CA ASP A 390 -18.59 5.05 -5.65
C ASP A 390 -17.78 4.79 -6.92
N PRO A 391 -17.65 3.55 -7.39
CA PRO A 391 -16.78 3.23 -8.52
C PRO A 391 -17.33 3.74 -9.87
N ARG A 392 -18.54 4.30 -9.90
CA ARG A 392 -19.10 4.93 -11.09
C ARG A 392 -18.46 6.30 -11.37
N THR A 393 -18.01 7.02 -10.30
CA THR A 393 -17.63 8.45 -10.39
C THR A 393 -16.35 8.82 -9.67
N GLY A 394 -15.84 7.95 -8.79
CA GLY A 394 -14.75 8.27 -7.88
C GLY A 394 -15.20 9.08 -6.64
N GLU A 395 -16.52 9.23 -6.39
CA GLU A 395 -17.00 9.92 -5.19
C GLU A 395 -16.67 9.11 -3.94
N ILE A 396 -15.98 9.72 -2.99
CA ILE A 396 -15.78 9.15 -1.66
C ILE A 396 -17.08 9.32 -0.89
N LEU A 397 -17.69 8.21 -0.48
CA LEU A 397 -18.95 8.17 0.26
C LEU A 397 -18.72 8.20 1.77
N GLU A 398 -17.66 7.53 2.19
CA GLU A 398 -17.22 7.40 3.57
C GLU A 398 -15.72 7.08 3.56
N SER A 399 -14.99 7.46 4.61
CA SER A 399 -13.58 7.10 4.76
C SER A 399 -13.24 6.97 6.23
N ASP A 400 -12.74 5.80 6.61
CA ASP A 400 -12.26 5.53 7.96
C ASP A 400 -10.75 5.77 8.08
N ILE A 401 -10.29 5.92 9.31
CA ILE A 401 -8.86 5.81 9.64
C ILE A 401 -8.74 4.72 10.70
N ILE A 402 -7.91 3.72 10.44
CA ILE A 402 -7.57 2.69 11.43
C ILE A 402 -6.31 3.14 12.12
N TRP A 403 -6.43 3.43 13.41
CA TRP A 403 -5.35 3.87 14.28
C TRP A 403 -4.90 2.73 15.19
N TRP A 404 -3.74 2.12 14.91
CA TRP A 404 -3.21 1.09 15.79
C TRP A 404 -2.51 1.70 17.00
N HIS A 405 -2.80 1.16 18.17
CA HIS A 405 -2.21 1.63 19.44
C HIS A 405 -0.67 1.71 19.37
N ASN A 406 -0.05 0.74 18.73
CA ASN A 406 1.41 0.62 18.69
C ASN A 406 2.12 1.54 17.68
N VAL A 407 1.40 2.41 16.95
CA VAL A 407 2.01 3.45 16.11
C VAL A 407 2.97 4.35 16.92
N MET A 408 2.68 4.55 18.21
CA MET A 408 3.53 5.31 19.11
C MET A 408 4.94 4.73 19.25
N THR A 409 5.11 3.42 19.12
CA THR A 409 6.43 2.77 19.13
C THR A 409 7.27 3.18 17.92
N LEU A 410 6.64 3.31 16.73
CA LEU A 410 7.33 3.83 15.54
C LEU A 410 7.74 5.29 15.75
N LEU A 411 6.83 6.11 16.21
CA LEU A 411 7.08 7.53 16.46
C LEU A 411 8.23 7.72 17.45
N GLN A 412 8.23 6.97 18.56
CA GLN A 412 9.35 6.98 19.50
C GLN A 412 10.68 6.60 18.85
N SER A 413 10.67 5.51 18.05
CA SER A 413 11.87 5.00 17.43
C SER A 413 12.46 6.01 16.45
N TRP A 414 11.64 6.55 15.55
CA TRP A 414 12.09 7.53 14.56
C TRP A 414 12.55 8.84 15.21
N MET A 415 11.73 9.43 16.10
CA MET A 415 12.09 10.68 16.74
C MET A 415 13.40 10.56 17.51
N ARG A 416 13.58 9.50 18.30
CA ARG A 416 14.79 9.28 19.09
C ARG A 416 16.03 9.15 18.21
N VAL A 417 15.98 8.34 17.16
CA VAL A 417 17.13 8.10 16.29
C VAL A 417 17.44 9.32 15.42
N GLN A 418 16.41 9.99 14.89
CA GLN A 418 16.57 11.06 13.92
C GLN A 418 16.79 12.43 14.58
N THR A 419 16.19 12.67 15.76
CA THR A 419 16.23 14.00 16.40
C THR A 419 16.70 14.01 17.84
N GLY A 420 17.06 12.87 18.44
CA GLY A 420 17.51 12.84 19.85
C GLY A 420 18.75 13.71 20.15
N MET A 421 19.55 14.06 19.15
CA MET A 421 20.67 14.98 19.33
C MET A 421 20.24 16.43 19.45
N ILE A 422 19.17 16.83 18.79
CA ILE A 422 18.68 18.21 18.79
C ILE A 422 17.51 18.43 19.75
N ASP A 423 16.82 17.36 20.17
CA ASP A 423 15.67 17.41 21.08
C ASP A 423 15.87 16.51 22.31
N PRO A 424 16.21 17.06 23.48
CA PRO A 424 16.36 16.28 24.70
C PRO A 424 15.09 15.55 25.18
N GLN A 425 13.90 16.03 24.80
CA GLN A 425 12.62 15.47 25.25
C GLN A 425 12.32 14.08 24.65
N VAL A 426 13.03 13.70 23.57
CA VAL A 426 12.81 12.39 22.91
C VAL A 426 13.88 11.36 23.27
N ARG A 427 14.73 11.63 24.25
CA ARG A 427 15.83 10.72 24.64
C ARG A 427 15.37 9.54 25.49
N GLU A 428 14.38 9.74 26.36
CA GLU A 428 13.86 8.70 27.25
C GLU A 428 12.88 7.73 26.53
N ASN A 429 12.63 6.57 27.16
CA ASN A 429 11.67 5.58 26.64
C ASN A 429 10.20 6.07 26.71
N LYS A 430 9.88 7.04 27.57
CA LYS A 430 8.58 7.68 27.59
C LYS A 430 8.75 9.17 27.32
N PHE A 431 8.20 9.66 26.25
CA PHE A 431 8.19 11.08 25.91
C PHE A 431 7.17 11.83 26.79
N PRO A 432 7.35 13.13 27.04
CA PRO A 432 6.28 13.99 27.52
C PRO A 432 5.02 13.86 26.67
N ASP A 433 3.84 13.89 27.32
CA ASP A 433 2.57 13.63 26.62
C ASP A 433 2.30 14.68 25.51
N ASP A 434 2.69 15.93 25.69
CA ASP A 434 2.58 16.99 24.69
C ASP A 434 3.48 16.73 23.46
N LYS A 435 4.68 16.18 23.67
CA LYS A 435 5.60 15.80 22.58
C LYS A 435 5.02 14.65 21.76
N MET A 436 4.49 13.60 22.43
CA MET A 436 3.82 12.49 21.75
C MET A 436 2.54 12.96 21.05
N ALA A 437 1.76 13.86 21.67
CA ALA A 437 0.56 14.42 21.04
C ALA A 437 0.87 15.18 19.75
N ASN A 438 1.97 15.93 19.69
CA ASN A 438 2.42 16.59 18.45
C ASN A 438 2.79 15.57 17.35
N ALA A 439 3.43 14.47 17.71
CA ALA A 439 3.74 13.41 16.75
C ALA A 439 2.47 12.68 16.28
N ILE A 440 1.50 12.46 17.16
CA ILE A 440 0.18 11.91 16.84
C ILE A 440 -0.57 12.84 15.89
N ARG A 441 -0.58 14.16 16.15
CA ARG A 441 -1.20 15.16 15.27
C ARG A 441 -0.58 15.10 13.85
N PHE A 442 0.74 15.01 13.75
CA PHE A 442 1.43 14.87 12.47
C PHE A 442 0.92 13.65 11.69
N VAL A 443 0.88 12.45 12.32
CA VAL A 443 0.37 11.24 11.67
C VAL A 443 -1.12 11.38 11.34
N SER A 444 -1.93 11.94 12.25
CA SER A 444 -3.34 12.17 11.99
C SER A 444 -3.56 13.06 10.76
N SER A 445 -2.82 14.16 10.63
CA SER A 445 -2.91 15.03 9.45
C SER A 445 -2.50 14.28 8.17
N HIS A 446 -1.50 13.40 8.22
CA HIS A 446 -1.07 12.59 7.09
C HIS A 446 -2.16 11.60 6.65
N GLU A 447 -2.69 10.79 7.59
CA GLU A 447 -3.74 9.79 7.28
C GLU A 447 -5.02 10.45 6.77
N VAL A 448 -5.38 11.62 7.31
CA VAL A 448 -6.51 12.41 6.82
C VAL A 448 -6.29 12.85 5.37
N GLY A 449 -5.07 13.16 4.95
CA GLY A 449 -4.74 13.45 3.56
C GLY A 449 -5.15 12.33 2.60
N HIS A 450 -4.92 11.07 2.98
CA HIS A 450 -5.36 9.92 2.19
C HIS A 450 -6.88 9.85 2.05
N THR A 451 -7.60 10.25 3.07
CA THR A 451 -9.07 10.24 3.04
C THR A 451 -9.68 11.30 2.11
N PHE A 452 -8.86 12.20 1.58
CA PHE A 452 -9.22 13.12 0.48
C PHE A 452 -8.84 12.60 -0.90
N GLY A 453 -8.36 11.38 -1.00
CA GLY A 453 -7.91 10.78 -2.24
C GLY A 453 -6.44 11.06 -2.58
N LEU A 454 -5.67 11.73 -1.72
CA LEU A 454 -4.25 12.03 -1.97
C LEU A 454 -3.39 10.78 -1.81
N LYS A 455 -2.51 10.54 -2.77
CA LYS A 455 -1.42 9.57 -2.69
C LYS A 455 -0.21 10.18 -1.97
N HIS A 456 0.72 9.32 -1.54
CA HIS A 456 2.02 9.80 -1.10
C HIS A 456 2.72 10.63 -2.17
N ASN A 457 3.36 11.74 -1.75
CA ASN A 457 4.26 12.52 -2.59
C ASN A 457 5.69 12.39 -2.05
N MET A 458 6.34 11.25 -2.34
CA MET A 458 7.71 10.95 -1.88
C MET A 458 8.77 11.85 -2.50
N GLY A 459 8.41 12.68 -3.51
CA GLY A 459 9.32 13.62 -4.16
C GLY A 459 9.30 15.03 -3.58
N ALA A 460 8.41 15.30 -2.61
CA ALA A 460 8.25 16.66 -2.11
C ALA A 460 9.49 17.14 -1.32
N SER A 461 10.09 16.30 -0.50
CA SER A 461 11.29 16.65 0.29
C SER A 461 12.47 17.11 -0.55
N PHE A 462 12.59 16.62 -1.79
CA PHE A 462 13.64 17.03 -2.72
C PHE A 462 13.58 18.52 -3.09
N ALA A 463 12.46 19.20 -2.91
CA ALA A 463 12.31 20.63 -3.18
C ALA A 463 13.16 21.51 -2.25
N PHE A 464 13.58 21.03 -1.10
CA PHE A 464 14.30 21.81 -0.12
C PHE A 464 15.81 21.57 -0.18
N PRO A 465 16.63 22.62 -0.30
CA PRO A 465 18.08 22.45 -0.17
C PRO A 465 18.44 21.87 1.21
N VAL A 466 19.32 20.86 1.24
CA VAL A 466 19.74 20.20 2.49
C VAL A 466 20.21 21.21 3.55
N GLU A 467 21.01 22.20 3.16
CA GLU A 467 21.54 23.19 4.10
C GLU A 467 20.43 24.06 4.73
N SER A 468 19.33 24.27 4.01
CA SER A 468 18.19 25.05 4.51
C SER A 468 17.44 24.33 5.64
N LEU A 469 17.50 22.98 5.68
CA LEU A 469 16.87 22.20 6.75
C LEU A 469 17.57 22.39 8.12
N ARG A 470 18.73 23.02 8.14
CA ARG A 470 19.46 23.41 9.34
C ARG A 470 19.12 24.83 9.82
N SER A 471 18.30 25.56 9.08
CA SER A 471 17.85 26.90 9.42
C SER A 471 16.51 26.86 10.17
N PRO A 472 16.45 27.36 11.42
CA PRO A 472 15.19 27.51 12.17
C PRO A 472 14.18 28.38 11.39
N GLU A 473 14.65 29.51 10.83
CA GLU A 473 13.79 30.44 10.09
C GLU A 473 13.19 29.78 8.82
N PHE A 474 14.00 29.02 8.06
CA PHE A 474 13.52 28.31 6.89
C PHE A 474 12.50 27.24 7.24
N THR A 475 12.82 26.38 8.20
CA THR A 475 11.94 25.25 8.58
C THR A 475 10.63 25.73 9.20
N GLU A 476 10.64 26.84 9.96
CA GLU A 476 9.41 27.44 10.47
C GLU A 476 8.56 28.05 9.35
N LYS A 477 9.18 28.82 8.44
CA LYS A 477 8.51 29.47 7.32
C LYS A 477 7.93 28.47 6.32
N MET A 478 8.66 27.40 6.02
CA MET A 478 8.28 26.40 5.01
C MET A 478 7.44 25.26 5.58
N GLY A 479 7.21 25.25 6.88
CA GLY A 479 6.38 24.22 7.54
C GLY A 479 7.09 22.90 7.76
N GLY A 480 8.42 22.86 7.86
CA GLY A 480 9.20 21.69 8.26
C GLY A 480 10.10 21.11 7.19
N THR A 481 10.04 19.80 7.00
CA THR A 481 11.01 19.02 6.21
C THR A 481 10.65 18.84 4.74
N ALA A 482 9.40 19.10 4.36
CA ALA A 482 8.91 18.98 2.99
C ALA A 482 7.74 19.94 2.73
N PRO A 483 7.47 20.34 1.47
CA PRO A 483 6.32 21.15 1.09
C PRO A 483 5.00 20.36 1.04
N SER A 484 4.98 19.09 1.44
CA SER A 484 3.81 18.23 1.53
C SER A 484 3.87 17.35 2.77
N ILE A 485 2.74 17.24 3.49
CA ILE A 485 2.58 16.27 4.58
C ILE A 485 2.44 14.84 4.06
N MET A 486 2.12 14.67 2.78
CA MET A 486 2.01 13.36 2.13
C MET A 486 3.37 12.74 1.76
N ASP A 487 4.48 13.41 2.07
CA ASP A 487 5.82 12.87 2.01
C ASP A 487 6.18 12.13 3.31
N TYR A 488 6.93 11.04 3.19
CA TYR A 488 7.53 10.38 4.34
C TYR A 488 8.84 11.06 4.80
N ALA A 489 8.93 12.37 4.67
CA ALA A 489 10.04 13.19 5.16
C ALA A 489 10.12 13.28 6.70
N ARG A 490 9.58 12.34 7.38
CA ARG A 490 9.51 12.00 8.81
C ARG A 490 10.00 13.11 9.75
N PHE A 491 11.24 12.97 10.27
CA PHE A 491 11.83 13.89 11.24
C PHE A 491 13.17 14.41 10.73
N ASN A 492 13.48 15.67 11.04
CA ASN A 492 14.65 16.37 10.53
C ASN A 492 15.97 15.81 11.10
N TYR A 493 16.50 14.77 10.47
CA TYR A 493 17.80 14.19 10.82
C TYR A 493 19.00 14.99 10.29
N VAL A 494 18.77 15.98 9.45
CA VAL A 494 19.82 16.86 8.89
C VAL A 494 20.24 17.92 9.91
N ALA A 495 19.30 18.43 10.69
CA ALA A 495 19.59 19.42 11.72
C ALA A 495 20.61 18.91 12.75
N GLN A 496 21.52 19.80 13.17
CA GLN A 496 22.62 19.47 14.08
C GLN A 496 22.42 20.15 15.44
N GLU A 497 23.06 19.59 16.45
CA GLU A 497 23.11 20.20 17.78
C GLU A 497 23.62 21.65 17.70
N GLY A 498 22.84 22.60 18.22
CA GLY A 498 23.14 24.03 18.16
C GLY A 498 22.47 24.79 16.99
N ASP A 499 21.90 24.13 16.01
CA ASP A 499 21.19 24.80 14.89
C ASP A 499 19.89 25.50 15.36
N GLY A 500 19.30 25.06 16.47
CA GLY A 500 18.08 25.67 17.05
C GLY A 500 16.79 25.35 16.31
N VAL A 501 16.78 24.38 15.41
CA VAL A 501 15.60 23.95 14.64
C VAL A 501 14.57 23.32 15.58
N LYS A 502 13.32 23.79 15.50
CA LYS A 502 12.17 23.32 16.31
C LYS A 502 11.13 22.61 15.46
N GLN A 503 10.89 23.11 14.22
CA GLN A 503 9.96 22.49 13.30
C GLN A 503 10.67 21.33 12.59
N ILE A 504 10.45 20.13 13.09
CA ILE A 504 11.20 18.92 12.70
C ILE A 504 10.40 17.92 11.87
N THR A 505 9.10 18.17 11.66
CA THR A 505 8.21 17.34 10.83
C THR A 505 7.62 18.17 9.72
N PRO A 506 7.18 17.58 8.59
CA PRO A 506 6.37 18.33 7.63
C PRO A 506 5.02 18.71 8.24
N LYS A 507 4.46 19.79 7.75
CA LYS A 507 3.07 20.20 7.94
C LYS A 507 2.36 20.16 6.59
N ILE A 508 1.05 20.40 6.58
CA ILE A 508 0.32 20.67 5.33
C ILE A 508 1.00 21.85 4.64
N GLY A 509 1.55 21.62 3.49
CA GLY A 509 2.42 22.54 2.76
C GLY A 509 1.82 23.06 1.45
N VAL A 510 2.64 23.77 0.69
CA VAL A 510 2.19 24.41 -0.55
C VAL A 510 1.75 23.41 -1.60
N TYR A 511 2.37 22.21 -1.66
CA TYR A 511 1.92 21.15 -2.55
C TYR A 511 0.53 20.64 -2.15
N ASP A 512 0.29 20.43 -0.87
CA ASP A 512 -1.01 19.93 -0.38
C ASP A 512 -2.11 20.97 -0.65
N GLU A 513 -1.84 22.26 -0.40
CA GLU A 513 -2.76 23.36 -0.74
C GLU A 513 -3.09 23.38 -2.25
N PHE A 514 -2.08 23.14 -3.09
CA PHE A 514 -2.25 23.03 -4.54
C PHE A 514 -3.06 21.79 -4.93
N ALA A 515 -2.72 20.62 -4.40
CA ALA A 515 -3.39 19.37 -4.72
C ALA A 515 -4.88 19.42 -4.32
N ILE A 516 -5.19 19.95 -3.12
CA ILE A 516 -6.57 20.18 -2.67
C ILE A 516 -7.28 21.20 -3.58
N ASN A 517 -6.64 22.31 -3.91
CA ASN A 517 -7.22 23.26 -4.84
C ASN A 517 -7.52 22.61 -6.20
N TRP A 518 -6.57 21.86 -6.76
CA TRP A 518 -6.73 21.18 -8.04
C TRP A 518 -7.82 20.10 -7.99
N GLY A 519 -7.88 19.29 -6.95
CA GLY A 519 -8.86 18.21 -6.81
C GLY A 519 -10.27 18.67 -6.45
N TYR A 520 -10.40 19.76 -5.68
CA TYR A 520 -11.66 20.12 -5.03
C TYR A 520 -12.28 21.45 -5.46
N ARG A 521 -11.54 22.34 -6.16
CA ARG A 521 -12.15 23.58 -6.65
C ARG A 521 -13.30 23.27 -7.59
N TRP A 522 -14.50 23.75 -7.23
CA TRP A 522 -15.70 23.56 -8.03
C TRP A 522 -15.66 24.44 -9.28
N THR A 523 -15.93 23.85 -10.43
CA THR A 523 -15.88 24.56 -11.74
C THR A 523 -17.25 24.89 -12.28
N GLY A 524 -18.33 24.29 -11.74
CA GLY A 524 -19.67 24.39 -12.28
C GLY A 524 -19.88 23.66 -13.61
N LYS A 525 -18.87 22.94 -14.11
CA LYS A 525 -18.97 22.15 -15.34
C LYS A 525 -19.78 20.88 -15.12
N LYS A 526 -20.35 20.33 -16.21
CA LYS A 526 -21.26 19.19 -16.17
C LYS A 526 -20.59 17.87 -16.55
N THR A 527 -19.43 17.91 -17.16
CA THR A 527 -18.69 16.72 -17.60
C THR A 527 -17.19 16.85 -17.28
N PRO A 528 -16.47 15.73 -17.07
CA PRO A 528 -15.02 15.74 -16.90
C PRO A 528 -14.28 16.34 -18.09
N GLN A 529 -14.82 16.16 -19.31
CA GLN A 529 -14.24 16.70 -20.55
C GLN A 529 -14.27 18.23 -20.57
N GLU A 530 -15.33 18.84 -20.06
CA GLU A 530 -15.43 20.31 -19.95
C GLU A 530 -14.50 20.90 -18.87
N GLU A 531 -14.18 20.10 -17.82
CA GLU A 531 -13.26 20.51 -16.75
C GLU A 531 -11.78 20.44 -17.20
N LEU A 532 -11.42 19.47 -18.03
CA LEU A 532 -10.05 19.12 -18.36
C LEU A 532 -9.18 20.34 -18.79
N PRO A 533 -9.61 21.23 -19.70
CA PRO A 533 -8.81 22.40 -20.07
C PRO A 533 -8.56 23.39 -18.93
N ILE A 534 -9.44 23.39 -17.92
CA ILE A 534 -9.34 24.27 -16.75
C ILE A 534 -8.31 23.70 -15.77
N THR A 535 -8.41 22.40 -15.48
CA THR A 535 -7.52 21.71 -14.54
C THR A 535 -6.09 21.63 -15.05
N GLN A 536 -5.90 21.46 -16.38
CA GLN A 536 -4.59 21.52 -17.01
C GLN A 536 -3.91 22.90 -16.83
N LYS A 537 -4.65 23.98 -17.04
CA LYS A 537 -4.12 25.33 -16.82
C LYS A 537 -3.69 25.59 -15.37
N TRP A 538 -4.32 24.95 -14.40
CA TRP A 538 -3.90 25.09 -13.00
C TRP A 538 -2.54 24.44 -12.75
N ILE A 539 -2.25 23.30 -13.40
CA ILE A 539 -0.94 22.63 -13.31
C ILE A 539 0.13 23.44 -14.03
N GLU A 540 -0.16 23.92 -15.26
CA GLU A 540 0.78 24.70 -16.09
C GLU A 540 1.37 25.92 -15.34
N LYS A 541 0.59 26.52 -14.42
CA LYS A 541 1.07 27.68 -13.63
C LYS A 541 2.25 27.35 -12.70
N HIS A 542 2.42 26.09 -12.34
CA HIS A 542 3.43 25.62 -11.40
C HIS A 542 4.45 24.71 -12.05
N GLN A 543 4.43 24.60 -13.37
CA GLN A 543 5.33 23.74 -14.12
C GLN A 543 6.79 24.14 -13.90
N GLY A 544 7.62 23.16 -13.52
CA GLY A 544 9.06 23.37 -13.27
C GLY A 544 9.40 23.95 -11.90
N ASP A 545 8.41 24.32 -11.09
CA ASP A 545 8.65 24.73 -9.71
C ASP A 545 8.73 23.47 -8.80
N PRO A 546 9.88 23.19 -8.17
CA PRO A 546 10.07 21.99 -7.35
C PRO A 546 9.12 21.92 -6.16
N LEU A 547 8.58 23.03 -5.65
CA LEU A 547 7.61 23.03 -4.55
C LEU A 547 6.29 22.34 -4.90
N TYR A 548 6.00 22.20 -6.20
CA TYR A 548 4.77 21.57 -6.71
C TYR A 548 5.04 20.23 -7.40
N PHE A 549 6.27 19.72 -7.30
CA PHE A 549 6.63 18.43 -7.88
C PHE A 549 5.89 17.28 -7.18
N TYR A 550 5.31 16.40 -7.99
CA TYR A 550 4.75 15.12 -7.52
C TYR A 550 5.70 13.97 -7.87
N GLY A 551 6.22 13.31 -6.86
CA GLY A 551 7.02 12.10 -6.99
C GLY A 551 6.30 10.93 -6.32
N ALA A 552 5.77 10.01 -7.12
CA ALA A 552 5.04 8.84 -6.61
C ALA A 552 5.92 7.93 -5.75
N GLN A 553 5.30 7.18 -4.84
CA GLN A 553 5.94 6.07 -4.15
C GLN A 553 6.34 4.99 -5.15
N GLN A 554 7.55 4.48 -5.03
CA GLN A 554 8.13 3.49 -5.94
C GLN A 554 8.34 2.16 -5.20
N GLU A 555 8.01 1.03 -5.84
CA GLU A 555 8.33 -0.32 -5.32
C GLU A 555 9.84 -0.60 -5.40
N GLU A 556 10.45 -0.36 -6.57
CA GLU A 556 11.89 -0.30 -6.78
C GLU A 556 12.29 1.16 -7.01
N THR A 557 13.15 1.70 -6.18
CA THR A 557 13.59 3.10 -6.30
C THR A 557 14.42 3.30 -7.57
N VAL A 558 13.83 3.96 -8.55
CA VAL A 558 14.44 4.34 -9.83
C VAL A 558 14.78 5.84 -9.83
N ASP A 559 13.84 6.66 -9.38
CA ASP A 559 14.05 8.10 -9.19
C ASP A 559 14.53 8.39 -7.77
N PRO A 560 15.79 8.81 -7.60
CA PRO A 560 16.33 9.10 -6.27
C PRO A 560 15.72 10.33 -5.58
N ARG A 561 14.89 11.11 -6.29
CA ARG A 561 14.18 12.26 -5.71
C ARG A 561 12.93 11.84 -4.94
N SER A 562 12.44 10.59 -5.14
CA SER A 562 11.18 10.10 -4.59
C SER A 562 11.44 8.86 -3.73
N GLN A 563 11.90 9.05 -2.51
CA GLN A 563 12.22 8.00 -1.58
C GLN A 563 11.51 8.20 -0.24
N ALA A 564 11.34 7.13 0.53
CA ALA A 564 10.81 7.24 1.90
C ALA A 564 11.94 7.64 2.86
N GLU A 565 11.67 8.59 3.74
CA GLU A 565 12.57 9.06 4.79
C GLU A 565 13.83 9.82 4.30
N ASP A 566 13.94 10.14 3.02
CA ASP A 566 14.99 11.01 2.52
C ASP A 566 14.66 12.49 2.76
N LEU A 567 15.68 13.32 2.82
CA LEU A 567 15.54 14.75 3.06
C LEU A 567 16.44 15.57 2.13
N GLY A 568 15.83 16.55 1.51
CA GLY A 568 16.52 17.56 0.73
C GLY A 568 17.03 17.10 -0.63
N ASP A 569 17.67 18.01 -1.32
CA ASP A 569 18.08 17.89 -2.72
C ASP A 569 19.37 17.06 -2.95
N ASN A 570 20.03 16.61 -1.87
CA ASN A 570 21.29 15.87 -1.96
C ASN A 570 21.40 14.80 -0.87
N ALA A 571 21.14 13.54 -1.23
CA ALA A 571 21.16 12.40 -0.31
C ALA A 571 22.55 12.17 0.34
N MET A 572 23.66 12.50 -0.34
CA MET A 572 24.99 12.36 0.21
C MET A 572 25.25 13.34 1.37
N LYS A 573 24.89 14.61 1.19
CA LYS A 573 24.99 15.63 2.25
C LYS A 573 24.07 15.34 3.41
N ALA A 574 22.80 15.01 3.12
CA ALA A 574 21.82 14.64 4.14
C ALA A 574 22.30 13.43 4.94
N GLY A 575 22.79 12.38 4.26
CA GLY A 575 23.36 11.19 4.87
C GLY A 575 24.59 11.47 5.75
N GLU A 576 25.49 12.37 5.35
CA GLU A 576 26.63 12.79 6.19
C GLU A 576 26.16 13.44 7.50
N TYR A 577 25.19 14.37 7.44
CA TYR A 577 24.62 14.99 8.63
C TYR A 577 23.91 13.97 9.54
N GLY A 578 23.13 13.07 8.95
CA GLY A 578 22.49 11.98 9.69
C GLY A 578 23.52 11.07 10.38
N ILE A 579 24.58 10.67 9.70
CA ILE A 579 25.67 9.83 10.27
C ILE A 579 26.42 10.58 11.39
N ILE A 580 26.62 11.90 11.27
CA ILE A 580 27.22 12.71 12.37
C ILE A 580 26.32 12.63 13.61
N ASN A 581 25.00 12.78 13.47
CA ASN A 581 24.06 12.65 14.59
C ASN A 581 24.07 11.24 15.18
N LEU A 582 24.09 10.17 14.36
CA LEU A 582 24.16 8.78 14.86
C LEU A 582 25.45 8.51 15.64
N LYS A 583 26.59 9.06 15.21
CA LYS A 583 27.87 8.95 15.94
C LYS A 583 27.81 9.59 17.31
N LYS A 584 27.09 10.69 17.46
CA LYS A 584 26.88 11.38 18.75
C LYS A 584 25.82 10.66 19.61
N THR A 585 24.81 10.04 18.99
CA THR A 585 23.74 9.29 19.68
C THR A 585 24.28 8.01 20.31
N LEU A 586 25.15 7.28 19.64
CA LEU A 586 25.57 5.94 20.03
C LEU A 586 26.21 5.86 21.44
N PRO A 587 27.10 6.74 21.87
CA PRO A 587 27.66 6.73 23.22
C PRO A 587 26.62 6.90 24.34
N ASN A 588 25.52 7.60 24.06
CA ASN A 588 24.46 7.93 25.02
C ASN A 588 23.34 6.88 25.07
N LEU A 589 23.38 5.86 24.20
CA LEU A 589 22.30 4.95 23.95
C LEU A 589 21.80 4.22 25.19
N ILE A 590 22.70 3.72 26.06
CA ILE A 590 22.32 3.03 27.31
C ILE A 590 21.68 4.02 28.28
N GLU A 591 22.29 5.18 28.45
CA GLU A 591 21.78 6.25 29.35
C GLU A 591 20.37 6.67 28.99
N TRP A 592 20.06 6.80 27.66
CA TRP A 592 18.76 7.22 27.19
C TRP A 592 17.69 6.12 27.24
N SER A 593 18.08 4.84 27.25
CA SER A 593 17.12 3.74 27.05
C SER A 593 17.00 2.76 28.21
N THR A 594 17.91 2.80 29.21
CA THR A 594 17.98 1.74 30.22
C THR A 594 18.22 2.33 31.60
N LYS A 595 17.33 2.05 32.55
CA LYS A 595 17.45 2.47 33.96
C LYS A 595 18.22 1.46 34.77
N ASN A 596 18.75 1.90 35.91
CA ASN A 596 19.43 1.02 36.86
C ASN A 596 18.52 -0.16 37.28
N GLY A 597 19.04 -1.39 37.14
CA GLY A 597 18.29 -2.62 37.48
C GLY A 597 17.49 -3.22 36.33
N GLU A 598 17.36 -2.53 35.19
CA GLU A 598 16.72 -3.06 33.98
C GLU A 598 17.72 -3.88 33.13
N ASN A 599 17.19 -4.82 32.35
CA ASN A 599 17.99 -5.51 31.33
C ASN A 599 18.24 -4.60 30.12
N TYR A 600 19.18 -4.97 29.25
CA TYR A 600 19.55 -4.17 28.07
C TYR A 600 18.67 -4.40 26.82
N ASN A 601 17.43 -4.89 26.96
CA ASN A 601 16.57 -5.14 25.79
C ASN A 601 16.24 -3.85 25.04
N GLU A 602 15.89 -2.77 25.75
CA GLU A 602 15.62 -1.46 25.16
C GLU A 602 16.87 -0.85 24.50
N ALA A 603 18.02 -0.93 25.17
CA ALA A 603 19.30 -0.50 24.60
C ALA A 603 19.62 -1.28 23.32
N LYS A 604 19.36 -2.60 23.30
CA LYS A 604 19.54 -3.43 22.11
C LYS A 604 18.59 -3.05 20.98
N SER A 605 17.33 -2.80 21.29
CA SER A 605 16.33 -2.31 20.34
C SER A 605 16.79 -0.98 19.71
N PHE A 606 17.21 -0.03 20.53
CA PHE A 606 17.69 1.26 20.08
C PHE A 606 18.96 1.15 19.23
N TYR A 607 19.91 0.28 19.59
CA TYR A 607 21.09 0.02 18.77
C TYR A 607 20.72 -0.51 17.38
N ASN A 608 19.75 -1.42 17.30
CA ASN A 608 19.25 -1.92 16.02
C ASN A 608 18.60 -0.79 15.18
N GLN A 609 17.90 0.14 15.81
CA GLN A 609 17.34 1.33 15.14
C GLN A 609 18.47 2.23 14.58
N VAL A 610 19.55 2.45 15.33
CA VAL A 610 20.73 3.21 14.86
C VAL A 610 21.36 2.53 13.63
N ILE A 611 21.51 1.19 13.65
CA ILE A 611 22.02 0.43 12.50
C ILE A 611 21.07 0.56 11.30
N ASN A 612 19.78 0.42 11.51
CA ASN A 612 18.80 0.54 10.44
C ASN A 612 18.80 1.94 9.83
N GLN A 613 18.87 2.98 10.64
CA GLN A 613 18.90 4.36 10.15
C GLN A 613 20.19 4.66 9.37
N TRP A 614 21.35 4.16 9.82
CA TRP A 614 22.60 4.22 9.06
C TRP A 614 22.46 3.50 7.70
N TYR A 615 21.79 2.35 7.66
CA TYR A 615 21.56 1.61 6.43
C TYR A 615 20.61 2.34 5.48
N VAL A 616 19.53 2.97 6.00
CA VAL A 616 18.59 3.80 5.24
C VAL A 616 19.33 4.94 4.52
N TYR A 617 20.23 5.67 5.20
CA TYR A 617 21.02 6.72 4.56
C TYR A 617 21.88 6.20 3.41
N ASN A 618 22.46 5.01 3.54
CA ASN A 618 23.22 4.38 2.45
C ASN A 618 22.32 3.98 1.27
N ASN A 619 21.08 3.54 1.52
CA ASN A 619 20.11 3.23 0.48
C ASN A 619 19.66 4.48 -0.30
N HIS A 620 19.42 5.59 0.39
CA HIS A 620 19.08 6.86 -0.29
C HIS A 620 20.18 7.27 -1.28
N VAL A 621 21.42 7.07 -0.89
CA VAL A 621 22.57 7.36 -1.76
C VAL A 621 22.68 6.35 -2.91
N LEU A 622 22.44 5.05 -2.64
CA LEU A 622 22.49 3.98 -3.64
C LEU A 622 21.54 4.25 -4.82
N ALA A 623 20.40 4.84 -4.58
CA ALA A 623 19.40 5.16 -5.61
C ALA A 623 19.94 6.11 -6.70
N ASN A 624 20.93 6.96 -6.36
CA ASN A 624 21.54 7.87 -7.33
C ASN A 624 22.39 7.17 -8.38
N ILE A 625 22.96 5.98 -8.08
CA ILE A 625 23.80 5.24 -9.02
C ILE A 625 22.91 4.47 -10.00
N GLY A 626 22.99 4.78 -11.30
CA GLY A 626 22.10 4.23 -12.31
C GLY A 626 20.63 4.63 -12.11
N GLY A 627 20.38 5.73 -11.40
CA GLY A 627 19.08 6.33 -11.20
C GLY A 627 18.62 7.19 -12.37
N ILE A 628 17.32 7.44 -12.44
CA ILE A 628 16.65 8.25 -13.46
C ILE A 628 15.73 9.24 -12.77
N TYR A 629 15.76 10.50 -13.18
CA TYR A 629 14.73 11.46 -12.84
C TYR A 629 13.52 11.24 -13.76
N LEU A 630 12.39 10.86 -13.17
CA LEU A 630 11.14 10.57 -13.87
C LEU A 630 10.24 11.81 -13.81
N ASN A 631 9.97 12.42 -14.95
CA ASN A 631 9.12 13.59 -15.02
C ASN A 631 7.85 13.24 -15.80
N PRO A 632 6.65 13.29 -15.19
CA PRO A 632 5.41 13.22 -15.95
C PRO A 632 5.31 14.42 -16.89
N THR A 633 5.40 14.17 -18.21
CA THR A 633 5.41 15.21 -19.21
C THR A 633 4.20 15.11 -20.13
N VAL A 634 3.72 16.26 -20.61
CA VAL A 634 2.67 16.36 -21.62
C VAL A 634 3.16 17.11 -22.84
N LYS A 635 2.43 17.04 -23.95
CA LYS A 635 2.77 17.80 -25.16
C LYS A 635 2.82 19.31 -24.85
N GLY A 636 3.96 19.91 -25.12
CA GLY A 636 4.24 21.34 -24.83
C GLY A 636 5.27 21.55 -23.73
N ASP A 637 5.52 20.53 -22.91
CA ASP A 637 6.57 20.59 -21.91
C ASP A 637 7.95 20.63 -22.55
N GLN A 638 8.87 21.37 -21.92
CA GLN A 638 10.26 21.47 -22.38
C GLN A 638 11.16 20.40 -21.73
N GLN A 639 10.71 19.76 -20.65
CA GLN A 639 11.45 18.73 -19.94
C GLN A 639 11.37 17.39 -20.67
N SER A 640 12.44 16.59 -20.54
CA SER A 640 12.42 15.17 -20.91
C SER A 640 11.75 14.36 -19.81
N SER A 641 11.00 13.32 -20.21
CA SER A 641 10.34 12.40 -19.28
C SER A 641 11.34 11.58 -18.47
N TYR A 642 12.50 11.25 -19.06
CA TYR A 642 13.56 10.43 -18.49
C TYR A 642 14.89 11.16 -18.58
N ILE A 643 15.48 11.47 -17.42
CA ILE A 643 16.78 12.14 -17.36
C ILE A 643 17.70 11.29 -16.46
N PRO A 644 18.84 10.79 -16.96
CA PRO A 644 19.79 10.08 -16.10
C PRO A 644 20.27 10.99 -14.97
N VAL A 645 20.46 10.44 -13.78
CA VAL A 645 21.12 11.17 -12.70
C VAL A 645 22.48 11.69 -13.19
N PRO A 646 22.83 12.95 -12.96
CA PRO A 646 24.06 13.54 -13.45
C PRO A 646 25.30 12.72 -13.08
N TYR A 647 26.25 12.60 -14.00
CA TYR A 647 27.47 11.80 -13.82
C TYR A 647 28.21 12.12 -12.51
N GLU A 648 28.39 13.41 -12.21
CA GLU A 648 29.11 13.83 -11.01
C GLU A 648 28.37 13.44 -9.72
N THR A 649 27.04 13.51 -9.73
CA THR A 649 26.20 13.04 -8.61
C THR A 649 26.37 11.53 -8.38
N GLN A 650 26.41 10.74 -9.46
CA GLN A 650 26.64 9.30 -9.36
C GLN A 650 28.05 8.98 -8.81
N LYS A 651 29.06 9.77 -9.18
CA LYS A 651 30.45 9.64 -8.65
C LYS A 651 30.52 10.00 -7.17
N GLU A 652 29.83 11.06 -6.76
CA GLU A 652 29.71 11.45 -5.35
C GLU A 652 29.00 10.36 -4.53
N ALA A 653 27.90 9.81 -5.06
CA ALA A 653 27.20 8.69 -4.45
C ALA A 653 28.10 7.46 -4.29
N LEU A 654 28.88 7.10 -5.30
CA LEU A 654 29.79 5.97 -5.23
C LEU A 654 30.92 6.22 -4.20
N ALA A 655 31.43 7.46 -4.08
CA ALA A 655 32.40 7.84 -3.08
C ALA A 655 31.82 7.70 -1.65
N PHE A 656 30.58 8.12 -1.43
CA PHE A 656 29.88 7.95 -0.16
C PHE A 656 29.72 6.46 0.21
N ILE A 657 29.26 5.63 -0.72
CA ILE A 657 29.11 4.18 -0.53
C ILE A 657 30.46 3.53 -0.17
N LYS A 658 31.54 3.88 -0.87
CA LYS A 658 32.90 3.41 -0.55
C LYS A 658 33.31 3.76 0.89
N LYS A 659 33.01 4.99 1.33
CA LYS A 659 33.36 5.52 2.65
C LYS A 659 32.56 4.87 3.79
N HIS A 660 31.22 4.74 3.62
CA HIS A 660 30.33 4.48 4.73
C HIS A 660 29.89 3.02 4.86
N ILE A 661 29.93 2.21 3.78
CA ILE A 661 29.49 0.82 3.86
C ILE A 661 30.44 -0.19 3.21
N LEU A 662 31.25 0.18 2.22
CA LEU A 662 32.29 -0.73 1.73
C LEU A 662 33.53 -0.72 2.64
N THR A 663 33.68 0.29 3.46
CA THR A 663 34.62 0.35 4.59
C THR A 663 33.87 0.04 5.88
N LEU A 664 34.41 -0.81 6.76
CA LEU A 664 33.81 -1.12 8.05
C LEU A 664 33.63 0.16 8.88
N PRO A 665 32.40 0.55 9.26
CA PRO A 665 32.18 1.68 10.16
C PRO A 665 32.45 1.24 11.61
N GLU A 666 33.74 1.27 12.02
CA GLU A 666 34.20 0.80 13.33
C GLU A 666 33.44 1.43 14.49
N TRP A 667 33.14 2.73 14.39
CA TRP A 667 32.35 3.47 15.40
C TRP A 667 31.00 2.78 15.71
N LEU A 668 30.40 2.09 14.75
CA LEU A 668 29.11 1.41 14.87
C LEU A 668 29.28 -0.06 15.29
N PHE A 669 30.05 -0.84 14.54
CA PHE A 669 30.09 -2.29 14.71
C PHE A 669 31.18 -2.78 15.69
N LEU A 670 32.24 -2.01 15.93
CA LEU A 670 33.25 -2.31 16.94
C LEU A 670 33.04 -1.56 18.26
N SER A 671 31.87 -0.92 18.44
CA SER A 671 31.54 -0.21 19.67
C SER A 671 31.61 -1.13 20.89
N PRO A 672 32.21 -0.68 22.02
CA PRO A 672 32.22 -1.41 23.29
C PRO A 672 30.81 -1.76 23.82
N LEU A 673 29.80 -1.04 23.40
CA LEU A 673 28.40 -1.32 23.73
C LEU A 673 28.00 -2.75 23.34
N ASN A 674 28.53 -3.28 22.25
CA ASN A 674 28.22 -4.64 21.77
C ASN A 674 28.54 -5.75 22.78
N GLN A 675 29.41 -5.48 23.75
CA GLN A 675 29.72 -6.44 24.83
C GLN A 675 28.66 -6.40 25.95
N LYS A 676 27.98 -5.27 26.13
CA LYS A 676 27.02 -5.04 27.21
C LYS A 676 25.58 -5.35 26.80
N ILE A 677 25.15 -4.90 25.62
CA ILE A 677 23.75 -4.94 25.17
C ILE A 677 23.33 -6.28 24.54
N ARG A 678 24.04 -7.38 24.77
CA ARG A 678 23.64 -8.70 24.30
C ARG A 678 22.53 -9.28 25.19
N PRO A 679 21.42 -9.75 24.59
CA PRO A 679 20.41 -10.39 25.40
C PRO A 679 20.92 -11.72 25.98
N ALA A 680 20.66 -11.94 27.26
CA ALA A 680 20.86 -13.24 27.86
C ALA A 680 19.74 -14.19 27.37
N LYS A 681 20.15 -15.34 26.81
CA LYS A 681 19.21 -16.38 26.39
C LYS A 681 19.55 -17.68 27.11
N ASN A 682 18.51 -18.44 27.52
CA ASN A 682 18.69 -19.73 28.17
C ASN A 682 19.37 -20.78 27.27
N THR A 683 19.18 -20.66 25.95
CA THR A 683 19.79 -21.54 24.93
C THR A 683 20.42 -20.69 23.84
N PRO A 684 21.60 -20.05 24.11
CA PRO A 684 22.24 -19.23 23.11
C PRO A 684 22.82 -20.12 22.00
N LYS A 685 22.49 -19.80 20.77
CA LYS A 685 23.14 -20.36 19.56
C LYS A 685 24.49 -19.70 19.26
N GLY A 686 25.12 -19.17 20.30
CA GLY A 686 26.37 -18.45 20.19
C GLY A 686 26.22 -17.06 19.56
N LEU A 687 27.29 -16.54 18.95
CA LEU A 687 27.35 -15.20 18.36
C LEU A 687 26.52 -15.07 17.06
N VAL A 688 25.99 -16.17 16.52
CA VAL A 688 25.40 -16.20 15.17
C VAL A 688 24.12 -15.37 15.08
N GLU A 689 23.31 -15.29 16.15
CA GLU A 689 21.99 -14.66 16.09
C GLU A 689 22.02 -13.13 16.03
N GLN A 690 23.04 -12.50 16.59
CA GLN A 690 23.14 -11.02 16.65
C GLN A 690 24.60 -10.54 16.59
N SER A 691 25.41 -11.25 15.84
CA SER A 691 26.81 -10.88 15.63
C SER A 691 26.91 -9.57 14.87
N PRO A 692 27.65 -8.55 15.37
CA PRO A 692 27.96 -7.35 14.60
C PRO A 692 28.58 -7.66 13.25
N TYR A 693 29.39 -8.70 13.17
CA TYR A 693 29.98 -9.21 11.93
C TYR A 693 28.91 -9.63 10.92
N ASN A 694 27.92 -10.44 11.34
CA ASN A 694 26.88 -10.92 10.44
C ASN A 694 25.94 -9.79 10.01
N VAL A 695 25.57 -8.90 10.93
CA VAL A 695 24.70 -7.75 10.62
C VAL A 695 25.38 -6.83 9.60
N PHE A 696 26.65 -6.51 9.82
CA PHE A 696 27.40 -5.70 8.85
C PHE A 696 27.51 -6.38 7.49
N ARG A 697 27.86 -7.70 7.48
CA ARG A 697 27.93 -8.50 6.26
C ARG A 697 26.63 -8.45 5.45
N GLU A 698 25.48 -8.63 6.13
CA GLU A 698 24.17 -8.62 5.48
C GLU A 698 23.81 -7.23 4.91
N LYS A 699 24.01 -6.17 5.69
CA LYS A 699 23.73 -4.80 5.22
C LYS A 699 24.63 -4.40 4.06
N GLN A 700 25.93 -4.74 4.12
CA GLN A 700 26.86 -4.48 3.02
C GLN A 700 26.54 -5.32 1.77
N ALA A 701 26.19 -6.60 1.96
CA ALA A 701 25.77 -7.46 0.86
C ALA A 701 24.54 -6.89 0.14
N ALA A 702 23.53 -6.41 0.89
CA ALA A 702 22.33 -5.82 0.32
C ALA A 702 22.66 -4.60 -0.57
N ILE A 703 23.56 -3.71 -0.14
CA ILE A 703 24.02 -2.58 -0.97
C ILE A 703 24.76 -3.06 -2.22
N LEU A 704 25.62 -4.06 -2.09
CA LEU A 704 26.33 -4.61 -3.25
C LEU A 704 25.39 -5.31 -4.24
N TYR A 705 24.37 -6.03 -3.74
CA TYR A 705 23.30 -6.59 -4.59
C TYR A 705 22.51 -5.49 -5.30
N GLY A 706 22.17 -4.40 -4.60
CA GLY A 706 21.54 -3.23 -5.20
C GLY A 706 22.39 -2.57 -6.30
N LEU A 707 23.72 -2.49 -6.11
CA LEU A 707 24.64 -2.00 -7.14
C LEU A 707 24.75 -2.92 -8.35
N MET A 708 24.65 -4.25 -8.13
CA MET A 708 24.76 -5.28 -9.16
C MET A 708 23.39 -5.73 -9.71
N ASN A 709 22.31 -5.09 -9.28
CA ASN A 709 20.96 -5.41 -9.75
C ASN A 709 20.90 -5.27 -11.28
N ASP A 710 20.34 -6.29 -11.96
CA ASP A 710 20.28 -6.34 -13.42
C ASP A 710 19.49 -5.19 -14.01
N ASN A 711 18.35 -4.79 -13.40
CA ASN A 711 17.55 -3.65 -13.87
C ASN A 711 18.35 -2.34 -13.80
N LYS A 712 19.12 -2.15 -12.72
CA LYS A 712 20.00 -0.98 -12.57
C LYS A 712 21.11 -0.95 -13.63
N LEU A 713 21.76 -2.08 -13.87
CA LEU A 713 22.81 -2.19 -14.87
C LEU A 713 22.24 -2.03 -16.29
N LEU A 714 21.04 -2.55 -16.56
CA LEU A 714 20.33 -2.32 -17.82
C LEU A 714 20.03 -0.84 -18.05
N ARG A 715 19.60 -0.10 -17.02
CA ARG A 715 19.38 1.36 -17.12
C ARG A 715 20.68 2.11 -17.47
N ILE A 716 21.79 1.70 -16.85
CA ILE A 716 23.10 2.30 -17.17
C ILE A 716 23.46 2.03 -18.64
N LEU A 717 23.29 0.79 -19.12
CA LEU A 717 23.57 0.43 -20.51
C LEU A 717 22.62 1.16 -21.48
N GLU A 718 21.36 1.32 -21.16
CA GLU A 718 20.39 2.06 -21.96
C GLU A 718 20.82 3.52 -22.14
N PHE A 719 21.24 4.18 -21.07
CA PHE A 719 21.76 5.54 -21.17
C PHE A 719 23.10 5.63 -21.91
N GLU A 720 23.95 4.61 -21.82
CA GLU A 720 25.17 4.50 -22.63
C GLU A 720 24.81 4.38 -24.11
N PHE A 721 23.80 3.55 -24.44
CA PHE A 721 23.32 3.35 -25.83
C PHE A 721 22.67 4.60 -26.42
N LEU A 722 21.79 5.28 -25.65
CA LEU A 722 21.06 6.48 -26.08
C LEU A 722 21.92 7.73 -26.15
N ASN A 723 23.17 7.66 -25.82
CA ASN A 723 23.97 8.76 -25.31
C ASN A 723 24.34 9.84 -26.30
N HIS A 724 24.10 11.08 -25.81
CA HIS A 724 24.72 12.31 -26.26
C HIS A 724 25.38 13.11 -25.13
N GLN A 725 25.49 12.57 -23.93
CA GLN A 725 26.03 13.25 -22.73
C GLN A 725 26.98 12.30 -21.98
N LYS A 726 27.85 12.83 -21.11
CA LYS A 726 28.69 12.04 -20.22
C LYS A 726 27.82 11.29 -19.20
N VAL A 727 27.74 9.97 -19.32
CA VAL A 727 27.05 9.08 -18.38
C VAL A 727 28.04 8.12 -17.73
N MET A 728 27.72 7.60 -16.55
CA MET A 728 28.45 6.49 -15.94
C MET A 728 28.21 5.23 -16.77
N THR A 729 29.28 4.50 -17.13
CA THR A 729 29.17 3.20 -17.82
C THR A 729 29.27 2.04 -16.83
N VAL A 730 28.73 0.88 -17.19
CA VAL A 730 28.87 -0.35 -16.38
C VAL A 730 30.36 -0.71 -16.18
N ALA A 731 31.17 -0.55 -17.23
CA ALA A 731 32.60 -0.80 -17.17
C ALA A 731 33.31 0.13 -16.17
N GLU A 732 32.94 1.39 -16.14
CA GLU A 732 33.51 2.37 -15.18
C GLU A 732 33.07 2.04 -13.74
N LEU A 733 31.80 1.75 -13.51
CA LEU A 733 31.30 1.35 -12.19
C LEU A 733 32.08 0.13 -11.64
N PHE A 734 32.22 -0.91 -12.46
CA PHE A 734 32.96 -2.11 -12.05
C PHE A 734 34.45 -1.82 -11.82
N ASN A 735 35.08 -1.01 -12.66
CA ASN A 735 36.48 -0.63 -12.49
C ASN A 735 36.70 0.12 -11.17
N ASP A 736 35.82 1.06 -10.83
CA ASP A 736 35.88 1.83 -9.60
C ASP A 736 35.67 0.97 -8.35
N LEU A 737 34.71 0.05 -8.37
CA LEU A 737 34.46 -0.88 -7.27
C LEU A 737 35.59 -1.87 -7.11
N ARG A 738 36.05 -2.50 -8.19
CA ARG A 738 37.18 -3.44 -8.17
C ARG A 738 38.45 -2.77 -7.66
N GLY A 739 38.76 -1.57 -8.19
CA GLY A 739 39.94 -0.81 -7.78
C GLY A 739 39.94 -0.50 -6.29
N PHE A 740 38.76 -0.19 -5.71
CA PHE A 740 38.64 0.04 -4.28
C PHE A 740 38.69 -1.26 -3.45
N ILE A 741 37.83 -2.23 -3.75
CA ILE A 741 37.64 -3.46 -2.96
C ILE A 741 38.88 -4.33 -3.00
N PHE A 742 39.58 -4.41 -4.12
CA PHE A 742 40.79 -5.24 -4.31
C PHE A 742 42.10 -4.45 -4.25
N SER A 743 42.08 -3.20 -3.76
CA SER A 743 43.27 -2.33 -3.72
C SER A 743 44.45 -2.97 -3.01
N LYS A 744 44.23 -3.63 -1.85
CA LYS A 744 45.28 -4.34 -1.13
C LYS A 744 45.73 -5.62 -1.84
N SER A 745 44.79 -6.35 -2.47
CA SER A 745 45.13 -7.52 -3.28
C SER A 745 46.01 -7.15 -4.48
N ILE A 746 45.71 -6.04 -5.16
CA ILE A 746 46.52 -5.52 -6.25
C ILE A 746 47.93 -5.17 -5.76
N LYS A 747 48.03 -4.59 -4.56
CA LYS A 747 49.32 -4.23 -3.91
C LYS A 747 49.99 -5.40 -3.20
N LYS A 748 49.39 -6.60 -3.18
CA LYS A 748 49.83 -7.82 -2.50
C LYS A 748 50.08 -7.62 -0.99
N GLN A 749 49.14 -6.89 -0.35
CA GLN A 749 49.11 -6.61 1.08
C GLN A 749 48.14 -7.57 1.80
N PRO A 750 48.40 -7.90 3.09
CA PRO A 750 47.49 -8.69 3.91
C PRO A 750 46.09 -8.06 4.02
N LEU A 751 45.06 -8.90 4.09
CA LEU A 751 43.67 -8.50 4.24
C LEU A 751 43.19 -8.74 5.68
N ASN A 752 42.55 -7.74 6.27
CA ASN A 752 41.81 -7.95 7.50
C ASN A 752 40.48 -8.67 7.25
N ILE A 753 39.77 -9.08 8.31
CA ILE A 753 38.54 -9.87 8.22
C ILE A 753 37.43 -9.11 7.51
N ALA A 754 37.33 -7.78 7.69
CA ALA A 754 36.32 -6.95 7.03
C ALA A 754 36.57 -6.83 5.52
N GLU A 755 37.81 -6.68 5.11
CA GLU A 755 38.20 -6.64 3.71
C GLU A 755 37.95 -7.98 3.00
N ARG A 756 38.25 -9.10 3.67
CA ARG A 756 37.93 -10.44 3.16
C ARG A 756 36.42 -10.62 2.99
N MET A 757 35.63 -10.12 3.94
CA MET A 757 34.17 -10.12 3.87
C MET A 757 33.67 -9.31 2.67
N THR A 758 34.14 -8.07 2.49
CA THR A 758 33.77 -7.18 1.39
C THR A 758 34.04 -7.80 0.03
N GLN A 759 35.21 -8.46 -0.13
CA GLN A 759 35.54 -9.18 -1.35
C GLN A 759 34.62 -10.36 -1.63
N LYS A 760 34.22 -11.11 -0.58
CA LYS A 760 33.22 -12.20 -0.72
C LYS A 760 31.86 -11.66 -1.13
N ASN A 761 31.35 -10.64 -0.44
CA ASN A 761 30.07 -10.02 -0.76
C ASN A 761 30.03 -9.48 -2.20
N TYR A 762 31.12 -8.86 -2.68
CA TYR A 762 31.20 -8.36 -4.05
C TYR A 762 31.12 -9.49 -5.09
N ILE A 763 31.86 -10.57 -4.88
CA ILE A 763 31.81 -11.73 -5.79
C ILE A 763 30.44 -12.40 -5.74
N ASP A 764 29.87 -12.60 -4.56
CA ASP A 764 28.55 -13.21 -4.40
C ASP A 764 27.48 -12.37 -5.11
N ALA A 765 27.55 -11.03 -5.03
CA ALA A 765 26.64 -10.12 -5.73
C ALA A 765 26.74 -10.23 -7.27
N LEU A 766 27.94 -10.48 -7.80
CA LEU A 766 28.13 -10.71 -9.24
C LEU A 766 27.63 -12.10 -9.68
N ILE A 767 27.76 -13.12 -8.81
CA ILE A 767 27.45 -14.52 -9.14
C ILE A 767 25.96 -14.83 -9.06
N ILE A 768 25.25 -14.31 -8.07
CA ILE A 768 23.86 -14.69 -7.77
C ILE A 768 22.94 -14.53 -9.01
N ASP A 769 23.06 -13.43 -9.72
CA ASP A 769 22.25 -13.18 -10.89
C ASP A 769 22.71 -13.94 -12.14
N THR A 770 24.00 -14.25 -12.24
CA THR A 770 24.51 -15.08 -13.34
C THR A 770 24.06 -16.55 -13.24
N GLN A 771 23.83 -17.07 -12.03
CA GLN A 771 23.33 -18.43 -11.82
C GLN A 771 21.80 -18.52 -11.98
N ARG A 772 21.03 -17.51 -11.57
CA ARG A 772 19.56 -17.46 -11.77
C ARG A 772 19.15 -17.44 -13.25
N MET A 773 20.02 -17.06 -14.15
CA MET A 773 19.77 -17.13 -15.58
C MET A 773 19.67 -18.57 -16.14
N TYR A 774 20.19 -19.57 -15.44
CA TYR A 774 20.31 -20.95 -15.92
C TYR A 774 19.53 -21.99 -15.10
N GLU A 775 19.06 -21.66 -13.91
CA GLU A 775 18.31 -22.55 -13.04
C GLU A 775 16.88 -22.04 -12.85
N LYS A 776 15.88 -22.89 -13.14
CA LYS A 776 14.52 -22.70 -12.59
C LYS A 776 14.62 -22.91 -11.08
N THR A 777 14.89 -21.85 -10.35
CA THR A 777 15.16 -21.94 -8.93
C THR A 777 13.90 -21.95 -8.10
N GLU A 778 13.89 -22.89 -7.17
CA GLU A 778 13.12 -22.85 -5.95
C GLU A 778 13.39 -21.54 -5.17
N LYS A 779 12.33 -21.00 -4.60
CA LYS A 779 12.22 -19.69 -3.95
C LYS A 779 13.40 -19.33 -3.03
N GLY A 780 14.02 -18.22 -3.32
CA GLY A 780 15.21 -17.70 -2.68
C GLY A 780 15.05 -17.23 -1.24
N ILE A 781 16.19 -17.19 -0.56
CA ILE A 781 16.38 -16.95 0.87
C ILE A 781 16.44 -15.44 1.25
N PHE A 782 16.48 -14.53 0.28
CA PHE A 782 16.59 -13.10 0.51
C PHE A 782 15.56 -12.33 -0.33
N SER A 783 14.38 -12.11 0.24
CA SER A 783 13.63 -10.90 -0.08
C SER A 783 14.20 -9.78 0.79
N PRO A 784 14.44 -8.57 0.28
CA PRO A 784 14.54 -7.40 1.16
C PRO A 784 13.32 -7.43 2.06
N MET A 785 13.48 -7.22 3.37
CA MET A 785 12.30 -7.01 4.21
C MET A 785 11.57 -5.82 3.61
N PRO A 786 10.30 -5.96 3.19
CA PRO A 786 9.51 -4.79 2.82
C PRO A 786 9.53 -3.87 4.03
N MET A 787 9.86 -2.61 3.81
CA MET A 787 9.59 -1.59 4.83
C MET A 787 8.10 -1.72 5.13
N MET A 788 7.73 -1.88 6.40
CA MET A 788 6.38 -2.24 6.86
C MET A 788 5.27 -1.27 6.44
N CYS A 789 5.59 -0.23 5.67
CA CYS A 789 4.64 0.73 5.11
C CYS A 789 4.03 0.32 3.75
N ASP A 790 4.61 -0.64 3.02
CA ASP A 790 4.16 -0.94 1.65
C ASP A 790 2.85 -1.72 1.57
N TYR A 791 2.38 -2.31 2.67
CA TYR A 791 1.15 -3.11 2.67
C TYR A 791 -0.15 -2.30 2.75
N ALA A 792 -0.11 -1.06 3.22
CA ALA A 792 -1.32 -0.26 3.46
C ALA A 792 -1.83 0.51 2.23
N CYS A 793 -1.02 0.67 1.19
CA CYS A 793 -1.34 1.53 0.03
C CYS A 793 -1.53 0.78 -1.30
N SER A 794 -1.54 -0.56 -1.32
CA SER A 794 -1.72 -1.33 -2.56
C SER A 794 -3.21 -1.44 -2.93
N HIS A 795 -3.80 -0.36 -3.40
CA HIS A 795 -5.20 -0.34 -3.87
C HIS A 795 -5.35 -0.27 -5.38
N THR A 796 -4.39 -0.74 -6.17
CA THR A 796 -4.56 -0.78 -7.63
C THR A 796 -4.44 -2.21 -8.16
N HIS A 797 -5.58 -2.86 -8.36
CA HIS A 797 -5.67 -4.16 -9.04
C HIS A 797 -5.38 -4.11 -10.55
N LEU A 798 -5.14 -2.93 -11.13
CA LEU A 798 -4.94 -2.74 -12.57
C LEU A 798 -3.47 -2.74 -13.00
N ASP A 799 -2.56 -2.28 -12.16
CA ASP A 799 -1.12 -2.27 -12.46
C ASP A 799 -0.54 -3.68 -12.62
N LYS A 800 -1.15 -4.70 -11.99
CA LYS A 800 -0.67 -6.09 -12.04
C LYS A 800 -0.81 -6.81 -13.40
N ALA A 801 -1.63 -6.32 -14.31
CA ALA A 801 -1.76 -6.94 -15.63
C ALA A 801 -0.68 -6.45 -16.61
N ASP A 802 -0.32 -5.17 -16.54
CA ASP A 802 0.77 -4.59 -17.32
C ASP A 802 2.14 -4.99 -16.77
N GLU A 803 2.29 -5.07 -15.45
CA GLU A 803 3.50 -5.56 -14.80
C GLU A 803 3.84 -7.01 -15.15
N ARG A 804 2.85 -7.91 -15.23
CA ARG A 804 3.07 -9.32 -15.63
C ARG A 804 3.58 -9.45 -17.08
N ASN A 805 3.12 -8.59 -17.97
CA ASN A 805 3.63 -8.55 -19.34
C ASN A 805 5.04 -7.94 -19.39
N LEU A 806 5.32 -6.97 -18.56
CA LEU A 806 6.64 -6.36 -18.41
C LEU A 806 7.65 -7.32 -17.79
N GLU A 807 7.30 -8.05 -16.71
CA GLU A 807 8.19 -9.07 -16.12
C GLU A 807 8.60 -10.15 -17.12
N PHE A 808 7.64 -10.67 -17.92
CA PHE A 808 7.94 -11.67 -18.96
C PHE A 808 8.84 -11.09 -20.06
N TYR A 809 8.62 -9.84 -20.42
CA TYR A 809 9.44 -9.12 -21.41
C TYR A 809 10.85 -8.86 -20.88
N PHE A 810 10.97 -8.42 -19.63
CA PHE A 810 12.25 -8.13 -18.97
C PHE A 810 13.10 -9.39 -18.75
N ASP A 811 12.52 -10.53 -18.41
CA ASP A 811 13.27 -11.79 -18.26
C ASP A 811 13.85 -12.29 -19.59
N GLY A 812 13.16 -12.07 -20.71
CA GLY A 812 13.70 -12.31 -22.05
C GLY A 812 14.85 -11.36 -22.41
N MET A 813 14.69 -10.07 -22.09
CA MET A 813 15.67 -9.01 -22.36
C MET A 813 16.95 -9.19 -21.53
N LYS A 814 16.85 -9.61 -20.26
CA LYS A 814 17.99 -9.88 -19.38
C LYS A 814 18.97 -10.91 -19.97
N ARG A 815 18.44 -11.94 -20.63
CA ARG A 815 19.26 -13.00 -21.25
C ARG A 815 20.06 -12.52 -22.46
N LEU A 816 19.56 -11.53 -23.17
CA LEU A 816 20.17 -11.00 -24.39
C LEU A 816 20.99 -9.74 -24.15
N SER A 817 20.97 -9.21 -22.92
CA SER A 817 21.67 -7.97 -22.57
C SER A 817 23.17 -8.18 -22.35
N GLU A 818 23.92 -7.09 -22.54
CA GLU A 818 25.37 -7.03 -22.21
C GLU A 818 25.68 -7.14 -20.71
N VAL A 819 24.66 -7.12 -19.81
CA VAL A 819 24.85 -7.21 -18.36
C VAL A 819 25.57 -8.51 -17.98
N GLY A 820 25.10 -9.64 -18.51
CA GLY A 820 25.72 -10.94 -18.25
C GLY A 820 27.18 -11.00 -18.72
N SER A 821 27.45 -10.45 -19.92
CA SER A 821 28.79 -10.34 -20.48
C SER A 821 29.70 -9.46 -19.59
N ALA A 822 29.20 -8.31 -19.14
CA ALA A 822 29.95 -7.38 -18.27
C ALA A 822 30.26 -8.00 -16.90
N LYS A 823 29.28 -8.65 -16.24
CA LYS A 823 29.49 -9.37 -14.96
C LYS A 823 30.51 -10.50 -15.11
N ARG A 824 30.44 -11.30 -16.19
CA ARG A 824 31.39 -12.38 -16.44
C ARG A 824 32.79 -11.83 -16.69
N ALA A 825 32.92 -10.76 -17.47
CA ALA A 825 34.20 -10.10 -17.71
C ALA A 825 34.80 -9.56 -16.41
N GLU A 826 33.97 -9.04 -15.51
CA GLU A 826 34.40 -8.57 -14.20
C GLU A 826 34.90 -9.71 -13.31
N LEU A 827 34.17 -10.84 -13.24
CA LEU A 827 34.63 -12.04 -12.52
C LEU A 827 36.00 -12.56 -13.04
N ILE A 828 36.23 -12.52 -14.35
CA ILE A 828 37.53 -12.89 -14.97
C ILE A 828 38.64 -11.95 -14.49
N LYS A 829 38.38 -10.61 -14.45
CA LYS A 829 39.37 -9.63 -13.96
C LYS A 829 39.69 -9.83 -12.47
N VAL A 830 38.66 -10.07 -11.65
CA VAL A 830 38.83 -10.36 -10.21
C VAL A 830 39.64 -11.64 -10.02
N ARG A 831 39.36 -12.73 -10.75
CA ARG A 831 40.09 -13.99 -10.72
C ARG A 831 41.57 -13.75 -11.02
N ALA A 832 41.89 -12.94 -12.02
CA ALA A 832 43.25 -12.63 -12.39
C ALA A 832 44.04 -11.86 -11.28
N ILE A 833 43.38 -10.96 -10.58
CA ILE A 833 43.94 -10.22 -9.44
C ILE A 833 44.27 -11.19 -8.30
N ILE A 834 43.31 -12.04 -7.91
CA ILE A 834 43.45 -12.99 -6.81
C ILE A 834 44.54 -14.00 -7.10
N SER A 835 44.60 -14.57 -8.31
CA SER A 835 45.63 -15.52 -8.73
C SER A 835 47.04 -14.91 -8.59
N LYS A 836 47.23 -13.64 -9.00
CA LYS A 836 48.50 -12.93 -8.87
C LYS A 836 48.89 -12.57 -7.43
N ALA A 837 47.92 -12.39 -6.55
CA ALA A 837 48.12 -12.00 -5.15
C ALA A 837 48.38 -13.18 -4.23
N MET A 838 47.87 -14.36 -4.55
CA MET A 838 47.82 -15.55 -3.69
C MET A 838 49.19 -15.99 -3.16
N ASN A 839 50.21 -16.06 -4.02
CA ASN A 839 51.54 -16.57 -3.66
C ASN A 839 52.33 -15.68 -2.69
N LYS A 840 51.87 -14.47 -2.41
CA LYS A 840 52.52 -13.49 -1.51
C LYS A 840 51.64 -13.12 -0.32
N ALA A 841 50.52 -13.80 -0.13
CA ALA A 841 49.58 -13.57 0.94
C ALA A 841 49.98 -14.30 2.24
N ASP A 842 49.63 -13.73 3.40
CA ASP A 842 49.66 -14.44 4.66
C ASP A 842 48.67 -15.63 4.67
N ASN A 843 48.73 -16.51 5.66
CA ASN A 843 47.96 -17.75 5.72
C ASN A 843 46.45 -17.49 5.64
N ASP A 844 45.94 -16.48 6.35
CA ASP A 844 44.53 -16.14 6.38
C ASP A 844 44.05 -15.60 5.04
N THR A 845 44.79 -14.67 4.46
CA THR A 845 44.50 -14.09 3.15
C THR A 845 44.65 -15.16 2.05
N GLN A 846 45.60 -16.08 2.17
CA GLN A 846 45.79 -17.18 1.24
C GLN A 846 44.59 -18.14 1.27
N SER A 847 44.14 -18.55 2.45
CA SER A 847 42.93 -19.39 2.61
C SER A 847 41.68 -18.72 2.04
N HIS A 848 41.52 -17.40 2.26
CA HIS A 848 40.44 -16.61 1.65
C HIS A 848 40.55 -16.64 0.11
N TYR A 849 41.70 -16.41 -0.46
CA TYR A 849 41.86 -16.43 -1.92
C TYR A 849 41.60 -17.83 -2.52
N GLN A 850 41.98 -18.90 -1.83
CA GLN A 850 41.69 -20.28 -2.26
C GLN A 850 40.14 -20.51 -2.33
N ASP A 851 39.39 -20.13 -1.29
CA ASP A 851 37.92 -20.22 -1.29
C ASP A 851 37.33 -19.40 -2.44
N MET A 852 37.80 -18.17 -2.64
CA MET A 852 37.31 -17.31 -3.71
C MET A 852 37.61 -17.88 -5.11
N MET A 853 38.76 -18.49 -5.31
CA MET A 853 39.09 -19.14 -6.59
C MET A 853 38.17 -20.31 -6.90
N VAL A 854 37.77 -21.10 -5.90
CA VAL A 854 36.76 -22.18 -6.06
C VAL A 854 35.45 -21.61 -6.52
N ARG A 855 34.96 -20.55 -5.87
CA ARG A 855 33.70 -19.88 -6.24
C ARG A 855 33.73 -19.28 -7.65
N LEU A 856 34.82 -18.58 -7.98
CA LEU A 856 35.01 -17.95 -9.28
C LEU A 856 35.10 -18.98 -10.41
N ASN A 857 35.85 -20.08 -10.21
CA ASN A 857 35.94 -21.15 -11.19
C ASN A 857 34.59 -21.80 -11.43
N LYS A 858 33.83 -22.12 -10.37
CA LYS A 858 32.50 -22.66 -10.50
C LYS A 858 31.57 -21.71 -11.27
N ALA A 859 31.59 -20.41 -10.97
CA ALA A 859 30.74 -19.41 -11.63
C ALA A 859 31.10 -19.19 -13.11
N LEU A 860 32.36 -19.37 -13.47
CA LEU A 860 32.86 -19.24 -14.84
C LEU A 860 32.79 -20.54 -15.66
N GLY A 861 32.28 -21.65 -15.08
CA GLY A 861 32.15 -22.95 -15.74
C GLY A 861 33.50 -23.67 -15.92
N ASN A 862 34.54 -23.31 -15.16
CA ASN A 862 35.80 -23.99 -15.12
C ASN A 862 35.82 -24.99 -13.96
N ASN A 863 35.70 -26.27 -14.24
CA ASN A 863 35.82 -27.36 -13.26
C ASN A 863 37.25 -27.53 -12.79
#